data_b813949e21976f559fe64b19a495d869
#
_entry.id   b813949e21976f559fe64b19a495d869
#
_cell.length_a   1.000
_cell.length_b   1.000
_cell.length_c   1.000
_cell.angle_alpha   90.00
_cell.angle_beta   90.00
_cell.angle_gamma   90.00
#
_symmetry.space_group_name_H-M   'P 1'
#
loop_
_entity.id
_entity.type
_entity.pdbx_description
1 polymer ?
#
loop_
_entity_poly.entity_id
_entity_poly.type
_entity_poly.pdbx_seq_one_letter_code
_entity_poly.pdbx_strand_id
1 'polypeptide(L)'
;MNIRESWWEKYKSYILYAVLLIIPIFVMDSYFSSGKISYAQNTDGLGQHYAALQYIREYQHKIVNGIANGTLFQIPHFCYTLGQGADPLTTLNAYDFLDPICWISVALFPNRLTRSYKLMIWIKVFLSGEAFCLYSNYIRKTDGWRTAMGGLLYSFFNIEYFFYFPNFMHGCYLFPVILWSIEVLMKENRKAPLAAVTFYSFLTNYYFFYSNVILSMVYLCIRLRCKKSTVRENIQICKNVCAAYLVGGLLSGVVLFPTVHAFLNNYRIGLTTGYIESPFLYPMNFYKQLFVHLGKFHGMFAYLTVIDGIPLGLICLFLLIMQKGNQWKIMKIATVSSLLIMCIPLCGRVLNGFAYAANRWSYPFALAVAMVYVGLVDKLCKLKKKQLIVLTMMVAIYMCIAHSIGGNSSDGYSYDVLLLLTVLVLWAVNTVPLFKAHGNLILGEVTILSVIVGICVICSSAYGNYIKEFMSVDDLNAYYTTPSISKVRGSAKQREFYRVEKREANLNVECANQVRGTTFWWSIMDKSFQRYCTDLQLNTLAMNCELRGLDGRRALLDLAAVKYYTTNSPDNEGVPVGYKKIEDGLYGNTHYLGSAFLYKNSILRKDALKMNPLNRQEAMLQGVVTDAKIHNIKTIKPKKRMTALPYKVETKDVDLTKKRISVKKEKGALILHFKKPMKGELYLWMNGLKIKEADKSMCSLIFGTSSDIWCRGQKKGDLRVSDYEKKSTEQSPYSFWYAPRDGVTYYLGKSEEGYDSVKVVFAKPAEYTYKSIGVYENDTEKYMEDISKLTPCRNISIGNDTVSGSVECSENEVLFLSIPYSTGWSAKVDGEKTSIVKANGMYMAIPLTPGKHHIQLKYSTPWLRAGILTSLMTISGILIYQVIRIKRRSKSAEHETQIRL
;
A
#
# COMPACT_ATOMS: atom_id res chain seq x y z
N MET A 1 -47.17 21.83 19.03
CA MET A 1 -46.08 21.42 18.12
C MET A 1 -45.85 19.93 18.30
N ASN A 2 -46.23 19.14 17.27
CA ASN A 2 -46.37 17.66 17.39
C ASN A 2 -45.02 16.97 17.49
N ILE A 3 -44.70 16.38 18.62
CA ILE A 3 -43.43 15.66 18.88
C ILE A 3 -43.29 14.39 18.02
N ARG A 4 -44.37 13.90 17.37
CA ARG A 4 -44.39 12.69 16.53
C ARG A 4 -43.97 12.89 15.04
N GLU A 5 -43.98 14.13 14.54
CA GLU A 5 -43.49 14.46 13.19
C GLU A 5 -41.96 14.34 13.09
N SER A 6 -41.29 14.16 14.19
CA SER A 6 -39.92 14.41 14.33
C SER A 6 -38.99 13.25 13.96
N TRP A 7 -39.35 11.97 14.32
CA TRP A 7 -38.37 10.89 14.23
C TRP A 7 -38.18 10.40 12.80
N TRP A 8 -39.29 10.07 12.09
CA TRP A 8 -39.21 9.59 10.71
C TRP A 8 -38.60 10.64 9.77
N GLU A 9 -39.07 11.88 9.81
CA GLU A 9 -38.53 12.95 8.97
C GLU A 9 -37.04 13.22 9.28
N LYS A 10 -36.62 13.04 10.51
CA LYS A 10 -35.22 13.21 10.91
C LYS A 10 -34.32 12.10 10.38
N TYR A 11 -34.77 10.84 10.38
CA TYR A 11 -33.97 9.68 10.04
C TYR A 11 -34.31 9.04 8.69
N LYS A 12 -35.31 9.50 8.01
CA LYS A 12 -35.81 8.97 6.73
C LYS A 12 -34.73 8.78 5.67
N SER A 13 -33.83 9.72 5.46
CA SER A 13 -32.76 9.61 4.46
C SER A 13 -31.77 8.50 4.78
N TYR A 14 -31.41 8.32 6.03
CA TYR A 14 -30.50 7.27 6.48
C TYR A 14 -31.13 5.88 6.30
N ILE A 15 -32.38 5.71 6.74
CA ILE A 15 -33.11 4.46 6.60
C ILE A 15 -33.32 4.11 5.12
N LEU A 16 -33.73 5.08 4.32
CA LEU A 16 -33.92 4.85 2.88
C LEU A 16 -32.63 4.49 2.19
N TYR A 17 -31.51 5.16 2.51
CA TYR A 17 -30.19 4.79 1.96
C TYR A 17 -29.79 3.36 2.36
N ALA A 18 -29.93 3.00 3.64
CA ALA A 18 -29.63 1.66 4.13
C ALA A 18 -30.43 0.59 3.39
N VAL A 19 -31.75 0.81 3.18
CA VAL A 19 -32.61 -0.11 2.42
C VAL A 19 -32.20 -0.20 0.95
N LEU A 20 -31.93 0.94 0.31
CA LEU A 20 -31.53 0.99 -1.10
C LEU A 20 -30.19 0.30 -1.34
N LEU A 21 -29.27 0.37 -0.38
CA LEU A 21 -27.97 -0.28 -0.47
C LEU A 21 -28.04 -1.80 -0.48
N ILE A 22 -29.13 -2.40 0.03
CA ILE A 22 -29.30 -3.86 0.03
C ILE A 22 -29.31 -4.42 -1.40
N ILE A 23 -29.90 -3.68 -2.36
CA ILE A 23 -30.02 -4.12 -3.75
C ILE A 23 -28.64 -4.33 -4.40
N PRO A 24 -27.75 -3.34 -4.46
CA PRO A 24 -26.42 -3.51 -5.02
C PRO A 24 -25.55 -4.52 -4.28
N ILE A 25 -25.67 -4.60 -2.93
CA ILE A 25 -25.00 -5.65 -2.14
C ILE A 25 -25.46 -7.03 -2.62
N PHE A 26 -26.76 -7.24 -2.74
CA PHE A 26 -27.32 -8.53 -3.16
C PHE A 26 -26.88 -8.92 -4.58
N VAL A 27 -26.95 -7.98 -5.54
CA VAL A 27 -26.51 -8.22 -6.92
C VAL A 27 -25.05 -8.64 -6.97
N MET A 28 -24.16 -7.88 -6.33
CA MET A 28 -22.74 -8.17 -6.34
C MET A 28 -22.41 -9.47 -5.59
N ASP A 29 -23.00 -9.68 -4.42
CA ASP A 29 -22.75 -10.89 -3.63
C ASP A 29 -23.24 -12.15 -4.32
N SER A 30 -24.40 -12.10 -4.97
CA SER A 30 -24.93 -13.21 -5.77
C SER A 30 -23.99 -13.59 -6.90
N TYR A 31 -23.45 -12.58 -7.61
CA TYR A 31 -22.51 -12.78 -8.71
C TYR A 31 -21.17 -13.37 -8.22
N PHE A 32 -20.55 -12.79 -7.20
CA PHE A 32 -19.28 -13.26 -6.65
C PHE A 32 -19.42 -14.65 -6.01
N SER A 33 -20.55 -14.92 -5.33
CA SER A 33 -20.80 -16.22 -4.70
C SER A 33 -21.02 -17.32 -5.73
N SER A 34 -21.79 -17.06 -6.82
CA SER A 34 -22.01 -18.03 -7.89
C SER A 34 -20.72 -18.43 -8.60
N GLY A 35 -19.79 -17.48 -8.77
CA GLY A 35 -18.46 -17.71 -9.35
C GLY A 35 -17.40 -18.17 -8.37
N LYS A 36 -17.73 -18.36 -7.08
CA LYS A 36 -16.77 -18.65 -6.00
C LYS A 36 -15.62 -17.64 -5.96
N ILE A 37 -15.88 -16.38 -6.29
CA ILE A 37 -14.89 -15.30 -6.31
C ILE A 37 -14.80 -14.66 -4.92
N SER A 38 -13.59 -14.38 -4.46
CA SER A 38 -13.35 -13.57 -3.27
C SER A 38 -13.38 -12.07 -3.61
N TYR A 39 -13.51 -11.22 -2.59
CA TYR A 39 -13.37 -9.77 -2.75
C TYR A 39 -11.89 -9.31 -2.75
N ALA A 40 -10.93 -10.24 -2.73
CA ALA A 40 -9.51 -9.91 -2.76
C ALA A 40 -9.04 -9.71 -4.21
N GLN A 41 -8.61 -8.51 -4.52
CA GLN A 41 -8.00 -8.17 -5.81
C GLN A 41 -6.62 -8.84 -5.94
N ASN A 42 -6.24 -9.25 -7.13
CA ASN A 42 -5.10 -10.15 -7.40
C ASN A 42 -3.69 -9.53 -7.24
N THR A 43 -3.58 -8.24 -6.93
CA THR A 43 -2.30 -7.55 -6.68
C THR A 43 -2.21 -7.03 -5.25
N ASP A 44 -2.54 -5.77 -5.00
CA ASP A 44 -2.47 -5.16 -3.66
C ASP A 44 -3.45 -5.81 -2.69
N GLY A 45 -4.66 -6.17 -3.16
CA GLY A 45 -5.65 -6.90 -2.37
C GLY A 45 -5.09 -8.20 -1.81
N LEU A 46 -4.46 -9.01 -2.67
CA LEU A 46 -3.84 -10.29 -2.32
C LEU A 46 -2.56 -10.08 -1.51
N GLY A 47 -1.61 -9.33 -2.05
CA GLY A 47 -0.26 -9.22 -1.49
C GLY A 47 -0.16 -8.40 -0.20
N GLN A 48 -1.08 -7.45 0.04
CA GLN A 48 -1.01 -6.52 1.16
C GLN A 48 -2.28 -6.53 2.03
N HIS A 49 -3.44 -6.19 1.47
CA HIS A 49 -4.65 -5.94 2.25
C HIS A 49 -5.17 -7.20 2.96
N TYR A 50 -5.27 -8.30 2.25
CA TYR A 50 -5.73 -9.57 2.83
C TYR A 50 -4.69 -10.17 3.78
N ALA A 51 -3.38 -10.03 3.47
CA ALA A 51 -2.30 -10.44 4.36
C ALA A 51 -2.32 -9.65 5.69
N ALA A 52 -2.58 -8.33 5.62
CA ALA A 52 -2.75 -7.50 6.81
C ALA A 52 -3.94 -7.97 7.66
N LEU A 53 -5.07 -8.31 7.04
CA LEU A 53 -6.23 -8.85 7.74
C LEU A 53 -5.92 -10.18 8.46
N GLN A 54 -5.15 -11.07 7.83
CA GLN A 54 -4.68 -12.31 8.46
C GLN A 54 -3.80 -12.02 9.68
N TYR A 55 -2.88 -11.06 9.56
CA TYR A 55 -2.05 -10.64 10.69
C TYR A 55 -2.89 -10.05 11.83
N ILE A 56 -3.87 -9.19 11.53
CA ILE A 56 -4.76 -8.57 12.52
C ILE A 56 -5.56 -9.64 13.26
N ARG A 57 -6.06 -10.68 12.57
CA ARG A 57 -6.74 -11.83 13.22
C ARG A 57 -5.82 -12.50 14.24
N GLU A 58 -4.60 -12.82 13.87
CA GLU A 58 -3.63 -13.45 14.78
C GLU A 58 -3.28 -12.54 15.96
N TYR A 59 -3.21 -11.24 15.71
CA TYR A 59 -2.97 -10.24 16.76
C TYR A 59 -4.15 -10.13 17.72
N GLN A 60 -5.39 -10.16 17.22
CA GLN A 60 -6.61 -10.24 18.06
C GLN A 60 -6.60 -11.49 18.94
N HIS A 61 -6.27 -12.65 18.38
CA HIS A 61 -6.17 -13.88 19.17
C HIS A 61 -5.15 -13.76 20.30
N LYS A 62 -4.00 -13.12 20.04
CA LYS A 62 -2.99 -12.86 21.08
C LYS A 62 -3.51 -11.94 22.18
N ILE A 63 -4.27 -10.90 21.83
CA ILE A 63 -4.90 -9.99 22.81
C ILE A 63 -5.93 -10.73 23.65
N VAL A 64 -6.85 -11.46 23.02
CA VAL A 64 -7.91 -12.21 23.73
C VAL A 64 -7.29 -13.22 24.69
N ASN A 65 -6.30 -13.99 24.22
CA ASN A 65 -5.56 -14.93 25.05
C ASN A 65 -4.76 -14.21 26.15
N GLY A 66 -4.18 -13.07 25.87
CA GLY A 66 -3.46 -12.24 26.84
C GLY A 66 -4.36 -11.72 27.96
N ILE A 67 -5.60 -11.31 27.61
CA ILE A 67 -6.61 -10.91 28.59
C ILE A 67 -7.00 -12.13 29.46
N ALA A 68 -7.32 -13.27 28.83
CA ALA A 68 -7.73 -14.48 29.51
C ALA A 68 -6.66 -15.01 30.48
N ASN A 69 -5.38 -14.86 30.13
CA ASN A 69 -4.24 -15.40 30.88
C ASN A 69 -3.53 -14.34 31.74
N GLY A 70 -4.02 -13.09 31.82
CA GLY A 70 -3.37 -12.00 32.56
C GLY A 70 -2.05 -11.52 31.94
N THR A 71 -1.77 -11.84 30.69
CA THR A 71 -0.51 -11.50 29.97
C THR A 71 -0.66 -10.39 28.93
N LEU A 72 -1.70 -9.57 29.03
CA LEU A 72 -2.01 -8.49 28.07
C LEU A 72 -0.82 -7.53 27.85
N PHE A 73 -0.08 -7.21 28.89
CA PHE A 73 1.09 -6.32 28.80
C PHE A 73 2.33 -6.96 28.19
N GLN A 74 2.27 -8.24 27.82
CA GLN A 74 3.33 -8.97 27.12
C GLN A 74 3.12 -9.07 25.60
N ILE A 75 2.11 -8.36 25.06
CA ILE A 75 1.84 -8.31 23.63
C ILE A 75 3.02 -7.64 22.94
N PRO A 76 3.58 -8.27 21.89
CA PRO A 76 4.81 -7.80 21.26
C PRO A 76 4.63 -6.47 20.53
N HIS A 77 5.60 -5.57 20.72
CA HIS A 77 5.77 -4.35 19.93
C HIS A 77 6.66 -4.54 18.69
N PHE A 78 7.41 -5.64 18.62
CA PHE A 78 8.24 -6.00 17.46
C PHE A 78 7.92 -7.43 17.01
N CYS A 79 7.69 -7.60 15.72
CA CYS A 79 7.24 -8.88 15.19
C CYS A 79 8.10 -9.33 14.01
N TYR A 80 8.75 -10.48 14.16
CA TYR A 80 9.65 -11.05 13.13
C TYR A 80 8.92 -11.72 11.97
N THR A 81 7.64 -11.99 12.08
CA THR A 81 6.83 -12.48 10.97
C THR A 81 6.36 -11.36 10.05
N LEU A 82 6.51 -10.10 10.49
CA LEU A 82 6.17 -8.92 9.72
C LEU A 82 7.43 -8.42 9.00
N GLY A 83 7.59 -8.77 7.74
CA GLY A 83 8.83 -8.56 7.01
C GLY A 83 9.94 -9.44 7.58
N GLN A 84 11.14 -8.90 7.74
CA GLN A 84 12.22 -9.58 8.48
C GLN A 84 12.26 -9.19 9.97
N GLY A 85 11.34 -8.38 10.41
CA GLY A 85 11.16 -7.83 11.74
C GLY A 85 10.77 -6.36 11.67
N ALA A 86 9.58 -6.01 12.14
CA ALA A 86 9.05 -4.66 12.12
C ALA A 86 8.07 -4.41 13.28
N ASP A 87 7.78 -3.15 13.53
CA ASP A 87 6.79 -2.69 14.50
C ASP A 87 5.39 -2.69 13.87
N PRO A 88 4.44 -3.48 14.35
CA PRO A 88 3.09 -3.57 13.79
C PRO A 88 2.34 -2.24 13.81
N LEU A 89 2.50 -1.43 14.87
CA LEU A 89 1.81 -0.16 15.01
C LEU A 89 2.15 0.82 13.89
N THR A 90 3.41 0.87 13.48
CA THR A 90 3.88 1.79 12.44
C THR A 90 3.76 1.20 11.04
N THR A 91 3.99 -0.10 10.89
CA THR A 91 3.97 -0.78 9.59
C THR A 91 2.55 -0.98 9.08
N LEU A 92 1.61 -1.36 9.94
CA LEU A 92 0.25 -1.75 9.57
C LEU A 92 -0.82 -0.69 9.84
N ASN A 93 -0.49 0.50 10.36
CA ASN A 93 -1.49 1.55 10.60
C ASN A 93 -2.28 1.90 9.32
N ALA A 94 -1.59 2.00 8.17
CA ALA A 94 -2.26 2.25 6.89
C ALA A 94 -3.11 1.07 6.38
N TYR A 95 -3.02 -0.10 7.03
CA TYR A 95 -3.74 -1.33 6.67
C TYR A 95 -4.78 -1.71 7.73
N ASP A 96 -5.46 -0.73 8.32
CA ASP A 96 -6.56 -0.92 9.27
C ASP A 96 -6.17 -1.56 10.62
N PHE A 97 -4.89 -1.54 10.99
CA PHE A 97 -4.41 -2.17 12.22
C PHE A 97 -5.14 -1.67 13.49
N LEU A 98 -5.53 -0.39 13.50
CA LEU A 98 -6.29 0.22 14.61
C LEU A 98 -7.72 0.63 14.18
N ASP A 99 -8.20 0.17 13.02
CA ASP A 99 -9.56 0.48 12.57
C ASP A 99 -10.59 -0.43 13.29
N PRO A 100 -11.51 0.12 14.08
CA PRO A 100 -12.58 -0.65 14.73
C PRO A 100 -13.42 -1.46 13.74
N ILE A 101 -13.62 -0.97 12.50
CA ILE A 101 -14.40 -1.67 11.48
C ILE A 101 -13.71 -2.99 11.11
N CYS A 102 -12.40 -2.95 10.91
CA CYS A 102 -11.60 -4.13 10.64
C CYS A 102 -11.67 -5.13 11.81
N TRP A 103 -11.47 -4.64 13.04
CA TRP A 103 -11.50 -5.45 14.26
C TRP A 103 -12.86 -6.14 14.48
N ILE A 104 -13.96 -5.41 14.32
CA ILE A 104 -15.32 -5.96 14.43
C ILE A 104 -15.56 -7.01 13.34
N SER A 105 -15.15 -6.72 12.10
CA SER A 105 -15.35 -7.63 10.98
C SER A 105 -14.61 -8.96 11.18
N VAL A 106 -13.38 -8.91 11.70
CA VAL A 106 -12.59 -10.11 12.05
C VAL A 106 -13.19 -10.84 13.25
N ALA A 107 -13.62 -10.13 14.29
CA ALA A 107 -14.23 -10.73 15.46
C ALA A 107 -15.54 -11.48 15.14
N LEU A 108 -16.33 -10.98 14.18
CA LEU A 108 -17.57 -11.64 13.74
C LEU A 108 -17.33 -12.91 12.92
N PHE A 109 -16.24 -12.97 12.14
CA PHE A 109 -15.92 -14.11 11.28
C PHE A 109 -14.45 -14.56 11.38
N PRO A 110 -13.92 -14.90 12.56
CA PRO A 110 -12.49 -15.16 12.76
C PRO A 110 -11.97 -16.34 11.93
N ASN A 111 -12.80 -17.36 11.69
CA ASN A 111 -12.47 -18.55 10.93
C ASN A 111 -12.84 -18.47 9.44
N ARG A 112 -13.41 -17.34 8.99
CA ARG A 112 -13.86 -17.12 7.59
C ARG A 112 -13.45 -15.73 7.12
N LEU A 113 -12.14 -15.50 7.01
CA LEU A 113 -11.57 -14.17 6.70
C LEU A 113 -12.05 -13.56 5.38
N THR A 114 -12.43 -14.36 4.39
CA THR A 114 -13.06 -13.86 3.16
C THR A 114 -14.38 -13.15 3.47
N ARG A 115 -15.14 -13.64 4.46
CA ARG A 115 -16.37 -12.96 4.95
C ARG A 115 -16.05 -11.71 5.75
N SER A 116 -15.02 -11.75 6.60
CA SER A 116 -14.54 -10.56 7.32
C SER A 116 -14.14 -9.44 6.34
N TYR A 117 -13.38 -9.80 5.30
CA TYR A 117 -12.92 -8.87 4.27
C TYR A 117 -14.11 -8.25 3.51
N LYS A 118 -15.08 -9.07 3.10
CA LYS A 118 -16.32 -8.62 2.48
C LYS A 118 -17.13 -7.69 3.39
N LEU A 119 -17.32 -8.08 4.65
CA LEU A 119 -18.07 -7.27 5.63
C LEU A 119 -17.40 -5.91 5.85
N MET A 120 -16.10 -5.86 6.01
CA MET A 120 -15.34 -4.61 6.17
C MET A 120 -15.59 -3.65 4.99
N ILE A 121 -15.55 -4.15 3.76
CA ILE A 121 -15.81 -3.35 2.56
C ILE A 121 -17.22 -2.76 2.61
N TRP A 122 -18.23 -3.60 2.82
CA TRP A 122 -19.62 -3.14 2.80
C TRP A 122 -19.98 -2.20 3.96
N ILE A 123 -19.37 -2.38 5.14
CA ILE A 123 -19.51 -1.40 6.22
C ILE A 123 -18.95 -0.03 5.80
N LYS A 124 -17.80 0.00 5.15
CA LYS A 124 -17.20 1.27 4.69
C LYS A 124 -18.04 1.92 3.59
N VAL A 125 -18.59 1.16 2.65
CA VAL A 125 -19.53 1.67 1.62
C VAL A 125 -20.80 2.22 2.30
N PHE A 126 -21.39 1.48 3.25
CA PHE A 126 -22.55 1.93 4.03
C PHE A 126 -22.25 3.25 4.75
N LEU A 127 -21.15 3.33 5.48
CA LEU A 127 -20.75 4.54 6.20
C LEU A 127 -20.50 5.73 5.27
N SER A 128 -20.07 5.49 4.02
CA SER A 128 -19.84 6.57 3.06
C SER A 128 -21.14 7.27 2.68
N GLY A 129 -22.20 6.54 2.39
CA GLY A 129 -23.50 7.14 2.10
C GLY A 129 -24.18 7.74 3.33
N GLU A 130 -24.03 7.11 4.52
CA GLU A 130 -24.53 7.68 5.77
C GLU A 130 -23.84 9.00 6.12
N ALA A 131 -22.54 9.09 5.94
CA ALA A 131 -21.77 10.31 6.11
C ALA A 131 -22.20 11.41 5.13
N PHE A 132 -22.49 11.02 3.88
CA PHE A 132 -23.09 11.94 2.91
C PHE A 132 -24.46 12.44 3.39
N CYS A 133 -25.35 11.55 3.84
CA CYS A 133 -26.66 11.92 4.36
C CYS A 133 -26.55 12.91 5.54
N LEU A 134 -25.61 12.63 6.47
CA LEU A 134 -25.32 13.52 7.61
C LEU A 134 -24.94 14.94 7.15
N TYR A 135 -23.96 15.03 6.23
CA TYR A 135 -23.52 16.31 5.71
C TYR A 135 -24.59 17.03 4.90
N SER A 136 -25.27 16.32 3.99
CA SER A 136 -26.29 16.87 3.10
C SER A 136 -27.49 17.43 3.88
N ASN A 137 -28.01 16.68 4.86
CA ASN A 137 -29.14 17.11 5.71
C ASN A 137 -28.79 18.36 6.55
N TYR A 138 -27.53 18.46 7.00
CA TYR A 138 -27.08 19.62 7.77
C TYR A 138 -26.94 20.91 6.93
N ILE A 139 -26.48 20.73 5.69
CA ILE A 139 -26.30 21.87 4.77
C ILE A 139 -27.61 22.30 4.15
N ARG A 140 -28.49 21.36 3.82
CA ARG A 140 -29.70 21.60 3.07
C ARG A 140 -30.83 20.68 3.52
N LYS A 141 -31.90 21.25 4.06
CA LYS A 141 -33.12 20.49 4.31
C LYS A 141 -33.76 20.10 2.97
N THR A 142 -33.78 18.84 2.65
CA THR A 142 -34.40 18.27 1.45
C THR A 142 -35.29 17.09 1.83
N ASP A 143 -36.11 16.59 0.87
CA ASP A 143 -36.81 15.33 1.07
C ASP A 143 -35.83 14.18 1.29
N GLY A 144 -36.13 13.32 2.25
CA GLY A 144 -35.21 12.24 2.66
C GLY A 144 -34.81 11.31 1.51
N TRP A 145 -35.67 11.06 0.53
CA TRP A 145 -35.38 10.19 -0.60
C TRP A 145 -34.29 10.78 -1.52
N ARG A 146 -34.27 12.10 -1.77
CA ARG A 146 -33.22 12.74 -2.58
C ARG A 146 -31.87 12.65 -1.94
N THR A 147 -31.84 12.85 -0.63
CA THR A 147 -30.60 12.70 0.14
C THR A 147 -30.13 11.24 0.12
N ALA A 148 -31.04 10.29 0.26
CA ALA A 148 -30.72 8.85 0.18
C ALA A 148 -30.15 8.46 -1.19
N MET A 149 -30.78 8.94 -2.29
CA MET A 149 -30.25 8.73 -3.65
C MET A 149 -28.90 9.40 -3.86
N GLY A 150 -28.72 10.62 -3.30
CA GLY A 150 -27.42 11.29 -3.31
C GLY A 150 -26.35 10.50 -2.55
N GLY A 151 -26.71 9.87 -1.42
CA GLY A 151 -25.85 8.96 -0.68
C GLY A 151 -25.46 7.73 -1.48
N LEU A 152 -26.42 7.12 -2.19
CA LEU A 152 -26.16 6.00 -3.08
C LEU A 152 -25.21 6.42 -4.24
N LEU A 153 -25.48 7.54 -4.87
CA LEU A 153 -24.63 8.09 -5.92
C LEU A 153 -23.21 8.37 -5.41
N TYR A 154 -23.07 8.96 -4.23
CA TYR A 154 -21.77 9.26 -3.63
C TYR A 154 -20.96 8.00 -3.32
N SER A 155 -21.57 6.99 -2.70
CA SER A 155 -20.89 5.76 -2.33
C SER A 155 -20.48 4.95 -3.55
N PHE A 156 -21.26 4.98 -4.64
CA PHE A 156 -20.95 4.24 -5.86
C PHE A 156 -20.10 5.00 -6.89
N PHE A 157 -19.91 6.30 -6.74
CA PHE A 157 -19.05 7.07 -7.63
C PHE A 157 -17.55 6.75 -7.49
N ASN A 158 -17.17 6.06 -6.42
CA ASN A 158 -15.82 5.58 -6.17
C ASN A 158 -15.80 4.10 -5.77
N ILE A 159 -16.80 3.32 -6.21
CA ILE A 159 -17.02 1.97 -5.72
C ILE A 159 -15.85 1.03 -6.00
N GLU A 160 -15.22 1.13 -7.17
CA GLU A 160 -14.06 0.31 -7.51
C GLU A 160 -12.91 0.50 -6.54
N TYR A 161 -12.71 1.71 -6.05
CA TYR A 161 -11.66 1.98 -5.09
C TYR A 161 -11.84 1.17 -3.79
N PHE A 162 -13.09 0.92 -3.36
CA PHE A 162 -13.38 0.10 -2.19
C PHE A 162 -12.99 -1.36 -2.37
N PHE A 163 -13.03 -1.87 -3.60
CA PHE A 163 -12.66 -3.24 -3.88
C PHE A 163 -11.17 -3.41 -4.14
N TYR A 164 -10.54 -2.46 -4.82
CA TYR A 164 -9.09 -2.51 -5.08
C TYR A 164 -8.26 -2.24 -3.83
N PHE A 165 -8.67 -1.27 -3.00
CA PHE A 165 -7.91 -0.80 -1.84
C PHE A 165 -8.77 -0.61 -0.60
N PRO A 166 -9.39 -1.64 -0.05
CA PRO A 166 -10.39 -1.50 1.01
C PRO A 166 -9.85 -0.85 2.29
N ASN A 167 -8.56 -1.05 2.58
CA ASN A 167 -7.90 -0.42 3.73
C ASN A 167 -7.63 1.09 3.52
N PHE A 168 -7.80 1.60 2.30
CA PHE A 168 -7.57 3.00 1.97
C PHE A 168 -8.87 3.82 1.87
N MET A 169 -10.02 3.23 2.13
CA MET A 169 -11.33 3.88 1.89
C MET A 169 -11.79 4.86 2.97
N HIS A 170 -10.96 5.09 3.98
CA HIS A 170 -11.28 6.03 5.06
C HIS A 170 -11.63 7.44 4.56
N GLY A 171 -10.98 7.89 3.47
CA GLY A 171 -11.27 9.18 2.86
C GLY A 171 -12.75 9.35 2.50
N CYS A 172 -13.38 8.33 1.93
CA CYS A 172 -14.74 8.41 1.44
C CYS A 172 -15.78 8.63 2.55
N TYR A 173 -15.68 7.90 3.67
CA TYR A 173 -16.68 8.10 4.74
C TYR A 173 -16.30 9.19 5.75
N LEU A 174 -15.01 9.46 5.96
CA LEU A 174 -14.56 10.49 6.90
C LEU A 174 -14.66 11.91 6.34
N PHE A 175 -14.45 12.10 5.05
CA PHE A 175 -14.46 13.43 4.46
C PHE A 175 -15.78 14.18 4.64
N PRO A 176 -16.97 13.60 4.34
CA PRO A 176 -18.23 14.27 4.61
C PRO A 176 -18.46 14.55 6.10
N VAL A 177 -18.01 13.68 7.02
CA VAL A 177 -18.10 13.90 8.47
C VAL A 177 -17.20 15.06 8.92
N ILE A 178 -16.00 15.20 8.35
CA ILE A 178 -15.10 16.34 8.59
C ILE A 178 -15.77 17.64 8.12
N LEU A 179 -16.34 17.65 6.91
CA LEU A 179 -17.04 18.83 6.41
C LEU A 179 -18.25 19.19 7.27
N TRP A 180 -19.06 18.20 7.66
CA TRP A 180 -20.15 18.41 8.63
C TRP A 180 -19.63 19.03 9.92
N SER A 181 -18.54 18.51 10.48
CA SER A 181 -17.95 19.02 11.72
C SER A 181 -17.47 20.47 11.61
N ILE A 182 -16.91 20.84 10.45
CA ILE A 182 -16.52 22.22 10.13
C ILE A 182 -17.78 23.13 10.07
N GLU A 183 -18.85 22.68 9.43
CA GLU A 183 -20.10 23.46 9.37
C GLU A 183 -20.73 23.64 10.77
N VAL A 184 -20.71 22.60 11.62
CA VAL A 184 -21.13 22.68 13.04
C VAL A 184 -20.27 23.69 13.80
N LEU A 185 -18.95 23.69 13.57
CA LEU A 185 -18.07 24.67 14.18
C LEU A 185 -18.38 26.10 13.69
N MET A 186 -18.63 26.26 12.39
CA MET A 186 -18.93 27.58 11.79
C MET A 186 -20.29 28.16 12.23
N LYS A 187 -21.32 27.31 12.41
CA LYS A 187 -22.67 27.74 12.75
C LYS A 187 -22.96 27.76 14.26
N GLU A 188 -22.41 26.76 14.97
CA GLU A 188 -22.72 26.52 16.38
C GLU A 188 -21.52 26.77 17.31
N ASN A 189 -20.36 27.11 16.77
CA ASN A 189 -19.06 27.26 17.48
C ASN A 189 -18.68 26.03 18.33
N ARG A 190 -19.11 24.83 17.95
CA ARG A 190 -18.78 23.56 18.61
C ARG A 190 -17.56 22.93 17.99
N LYS A 191 -16.45 22.85 18.75
CA LYS A 191 -15.17 22.30 18.29
C LYS A 191 -15.07 20.78 18.46
N ALA A 192 -15.82 20.22 19.39
CA ALA A 192 -15.71 18.79 19.77
C ALA A 192 -15.92 17.81 18.61
N PRO A 193 -16.93 17.97 17.72
CA PRO A 193 -17.09 17.04 16.58
C PRO A 193 -15.86 17.00 15.68
N LEU A 194 -15.26 18.15 15.36
CA LEU A 194 -14.06 18.20 14.52
C LEU A 194 -12.85 17.57 15.22
N ALA A 195 -12.66 17.81 16.52
CA ALA A 195 -11.59 17.17 17.29
C ALA A 195 -11.77 15.64 17.36
N ALA A 196 -13.02 15.17 17.55
CA ALA A 196 -13.31 13.74 17.62
C ALA A 196 -13.07 13.03 16.28
N VAL A 197 -13.57 13.58 15.16
CA VAL A 197 -13.34 12.97 13.84
C VAL A 197 -11.87 13.04 13.44
N THR A 198 -11.15 14.08 13.85
CA THR A 198 -9.69 14.19 13.64
C THR A 198 -8.95 13.08 14.38
N PHE A 199 -9.26 12.88 15.66
CA PHE A 199 -8.71 11.78 16.47
C PHE A 199 -8.95 10.42 15.81
N TYR A 200 -10.21 10.12 15.45
CA TYR A 200 -10.57 8.87 14.82
C TYR A 200 -9.89 8.68 13.46
N SER A 201 -9.86 9.73 12.63
CA SER A 201 -9.25 9.69 11.30
C SER A 201 -7.75 9.38 11.36
N PHE A 202 -7.04 9.96 12.33
CA PHE A 202 -5.61 9.69 12.51
C PHE A 202 -5.36 8.29 13.08
N LEU A 203 -6.20 7.87 14.03
CA LEU A 203 -6.11 6.55 14.66
C LEU A 203 -6.21 5.44 13.60
N THR A 204 -7.17 5.57 12.67
CA THR A 204 -7.49 4.52 11.69
C THR A 204 -6.59 4.53 10.47
N ASN A 205 -6.24 5.72 9.91
CA ASN A 205 -5.40 5.79 8.72
C ASN A 205 -4.75 7.18 8.55
N TYR A 206 -3.46 7.28 8.90
CA TYR A 206 -2.71 8.55 8.81
C TYR A 206 -2.63 9.12 7.39
N TYR A 207 -2.58 8.27 6.36
CA TYR A 207 -2.44 8.69 4.96
C TYR A 207 -3.64 9.50 4.48
N PHE A 208 -4.86 8.99 4.68
CA PHE A 208 -6.08 9.73 4.31
C PHE A 208 -6.40 10.88 5.26
N PHE A 209 -5.99 10.80 6.52
CA PHE A 209 -6.03 11.95 7.42
C PHE A 209 -5.31 13.16 6.84
N TYR A 210 -4.08 12.97 6.36
CA TYR A 210 -3.28 14.02 5.75
C TYR A 210 -4.00 14.67 4.55
N SER A 211 -4.48 13.87 3.60
CA SER A 211 -5.19 14.35 2.42
C SER A 211 -6.50 15.06 2.80
N ASN A 212 -7.26 14.51 3.76
CA ASN A 212 -8.52 15.08 4.23
C ASN A 212 -8.33 16.44 4.90
N VAL A 213 -7.26 16.66 5.66
CA VAL A 213 -6.95 17.97 6.25
C VAL A 213 -6.75 19.01 5.15
N ILE A 214 -5.92 18.73 4.14
CA ILE A 214 -5.67 19.66 3.04
C ILE A 214 -6.98 19.97 2.29
N LEU A 215 -7.73 18.93 1.90
CA LEU A 215 -8.99 19.09 1.16
C LEU A 215 -10.06 19.85 1.97
N SER A 216 -10.11 19.62 3.27
CA SER A 216 -11.03 20.36 4.16
C SER A 216 -10.66 21.82 4.34
N MET A 217 -9.35 22.16 4.28
CA MET A 217 -8.91 23.56 4.25
C MET A 217 -9.31 24.23 2.95
N VAL A 218 -9.22 23.55 1.80
CA VAL A 218 -9.74 24.06 0.52
C VAL A 218 -11.25 24.32 0.63
N TYR A 219 -12.01 23.37 1.19
CA TYR A 219 -13.43 23.55 1.47
C TYR A 219 -13.70 24.77 2.37
N LEU A 220 -12.98 24.91 3.48
CA LEU A 220 -13.11 26.05 4.39
C LEU A 220 -12.87 27.36 3.67
N CYS A 221 -11.84 27.47 2.84
CA CYS A 221 -11.56 28.66 2.02
C CYS A 221 -12.74 29.00 1.09
N ILE A 222 -13.32 27.99 0.41
CA ILE A 222 -14.52 28.19 -0.45
C ILE A 222 -15.69 28.71 0.38
N ARG A 223 -15.94 28.12 1.57
CA ARG A 223 -17.04 28.51 2.46
C ARG A 223 -16.89 29.94 2.97
N LEU A 224 -15.70 30.31 3.45
CA LEU A 224 -15.41 31.65 3.95
C LEU A 224 -15.52 32.72 2.86
N ARG A 225 -15.05 32.40 1.63
CA ARG A 225 -15.18 33.32 0.47
C ARG A 225 -16.62 33.59 0.07
N CYS A 226 -17.50 32.61 0.30
CA CYS A 226 -18.93 32.75 -0.07
C CYS A 226 -19.81 33.24 1.09
N LYS A 227 -19.28 33.31 2.31
CA LYS A 227 -19.98 33.80 3.49
C LYS A 227 -19.81 35.35 3.55
N LYS A 228 -20.91 36.04 3.83
CA LYS A 228 -20.85 37.46 4.17
C LYS A 228 -20.42 37.61 5.62
N SER A 229 -19.13 37.69 5.89
CA SER A 229 -18.54 37.80 7.24
C SER A 229 -17.35 38.74 7.22
N THR A 230 -17.02 39.34 8.35
CA THR A 230 -15.85 40.19 8.53
C THR A 230 -14.55 39.37 8.51
N VAL A 231 -13.45 40.02 8.18
CA VAL A 231 -12.10 39.43 8.21
C VAL A 231 -11.78 38.86 9.61
N ARG A 232 -12.19 39.60 10.67
CA ARG A 232 -11.96 39.17 12.07
C ARG A 232 -12.72 37.86 12.41
N GLU A 233 -13.98 37.73 11.96
CA GLU A 233 -14.78 36.50 12.13
C GLU A 233 -14.13 35.33 11.37
N ASN A 234 -13.68 35.55 10.14
CA ASN A 234 -13.02 34.52 9.34
C ASN A 234 -11.73 34.03 10.01
N ILE A 235 -10.90 34.94 10.53
CA ILE A 235 -9.69 34.60 11.30
C ILE A 235 -10.05 33.78 12.54
N GLN A 236 -11.13 34.16 13.25
CA GLN A 236 -11.57 33.41 14.44
C GLN A 236 -12.06 32.01 14.10
N ILE A 237 -12.77 31.83 12.98
CA ILE A 237 -13.17 30.48 12.48
C ILE A 237 -11.93 29.67 12.16
N CYS A 238 -10.97 30.21 11.43
CA CYS A 238 -9.71 29.52 11.11
C CYS A 238 -8.97 29.10 12.38
N LYS A 239 -8.81 29.99 13.36
CA LYS A 239 -8.21 29.67 14.66
C LYS A 239 -8.93 28.51 15.37
N ASN A 240 -10.28 28.53 15.37
CA ASN A 240 -11.08 27.48 16.00
C ASN A 240 -10.93 26.12 15.28
N VAL A 241 -10.88 26.11 13.96
CA VAL A 241 -10.66 24.91 13.13
C VAL A 241 -9.27 24.36 13.40
N CYS A 242 -8.22 25.21 13.36
CA CYS A 242 -6.86 24.79 13.68
C CYS A 242 -6.73 24.23 15.10
N ALA A 243 -7.39 24.89 16.09
CA ALA A 243 -7.39 24.42 17.47
C ALA A 243 -8.07 23.04 17.60
N ALA A 244 -9.19 22.82 16.90
CA ALA A 244 -9.87 21.52 16.91
C ALA A 244 -9.01 20.42 16.28
N TYR A 245 -8.36 20.67 15.13
CA TYR A 245 -7.40 19.76 14.52
C TYR A 245 -6.22 19.47 15.44
N LEU A 246 -5.67 20.49 16.08
CA LEU A 246 -4.57 20.33 17.04
C LEU A 246 -4.97 19.43 18.21
N VAL A 247 -6.13 19.68 18.83
CA VAL A 247 -6.63 18.87 19.94
C VAL A 247 -6.85 17.42 19.50
N GLY A 248 -7.50 17.18 18.36
CA GLY A 248 -7.69 15.83 17.81
C GLY A 248 -6.37 15.12 17.50
N GLY A 249 -5.40 15.83 16.92
CA GLY A 249 -4.05 15.32 16.68
C GLY A 249 -3.29 14.98 17.97
N LEU A 250 -3.35 15.83 18.99
CA LEU A 250 -2.72 15.58 20.29
C LEU A 250 -3.38 14.41 21.05
N LEU A 251 -4.70 14.24 20.92
CA LEU A 251 -5.41 13.06 21.45
C LEU A 251 -4.91 11.77 20.80
N SER A 252 -4.57 11.79 19.51
CA SER A 252 -4.01 10.64 18.79
C SER A 252 -2.49 10.51 18.94
N GLY A 253 -1.86 11.20 19.87
CA GLY A 253 -0.40 11.22 20.10
C GLY A 253 0.22 9.83 20.20
N VAL A 254 -0.49 8.88 20.80
CA VAL A 254 -0.06 7.46 20.91
C VAL A 254 0.21 6.80 19.56
N VAL A 255 -0.46 7.23 18.49
CA VAL A 255 -0.24 6.76 17.11
C VAL A 255 0.54 7.78 16.30
N LEU A 256 0.24 9.06 16.45
CA LEU A 256 0.85 10.16 15.71
C LEU A 256 2.37 10.17 15.84
N PHE A 257 2.91 10.12 17.08
CA PHE A 257 4.34 10.24 17.30
C PHE A 257 5.13 9.06 16.73
N PRO A 258 4.76 7.78 16.97
CA PRO A 258 5.40 6.65 16.31
C PRO A 258 5.30 6.69 14.78
N THR A 259 4.15 7.08 14.24
CA THR A 259 3.95 7.16 12.78
C THR A 259 4.83 8.25 12.15
N VAL A 260 4.92 9.43 12.78
CA VAL A 260 5.81 10.50 12.31
C VAL A 260 7.27 10.03 12.34
N HIS A 261 7.71 9.36 13.42
CA HIS A 261 9.05 8.80 13.50
C HIS A 261 9.31 7.78 12.37
N ALA A 262 8.39 6.84 12.16
CA ALA A 262 8.50 5.85 11.09
C ALA A 262 8.54 6.51 9.71
N PHE A 263 7.72 7.54 9.48
CA PHE A 263 7.68 8.27 8.24
C PHE A 263 9.00 9.01 7.96
N LEU A 264 9.57 9.71 8.95
CA LEU A 264 10.87 10.38 8.83
C LEU A 264 12.04 9.41 8.53
N ASN A 265 11.92 8.16 8.95
CA ASN A 265 12.87 7.09 8.67
C ASN A 265 12.51 6.24 7.44
N ASN A 266 11.40 6.53 6.77
CA ASN A 266 10.98 5.84 5.56
C ASN A 266 11.76 6.39 4.35
N TYR A 267 12.18 5.50 3.51
CA TYR A 267 12.86 5.81 2.26
C TYR A 267 12.05 6.67 1.28
N ARG A 268 10.73 6.55 1.28
CA ARG A 268 9.85 7.29 0.34
C ARG A 268 9.94 8.81 0.48
N ILE A 269 10.44 9.31 1.63
CA ILE A 269 10.70 10.75 1.80
C ILE A 269 11.94 11.14 1.02
N GLY A 270 11.79 12.06 0.09
CA GLY A 270 12.89 12.57 -0.74
C GLY A 270 13.14 11.80 -2.04
N LEU A 271 12.33 10.78 -2.36
CA LEU A 271 12.32 10.21 -3.70
C LEU A 271 11.85 11.29 -4.71
N THR A 272 12.79 11.84 -5.43
CA THR A 272 12.50 12.52 -6.69
C THR A 272 12.29 11.44 -7.74
N THR A 273 11.12 10.83 -7.75
CA THR A 273 10.75 9.96 -8.85
C THR A 273 10.52 10.85 -10.07
N GLY A 274 11.25 10.60 -11.16
CA GLY A 274 11.11 11.29 -12.44
C GLY A 274 9.78 11.05 -13.16
N TYR A 275 8.73 10.93 -12.40
CA TYR A 275 7.38 10.49 -12.77
C TYR A 275 6.59 11.45 -13.61
N ILE A 276 6.97 12.71 -13.62
CA ILE A 276 6.19 13.73 -14.27
C ILE A 276 7.15 14.65 -14.96
N GLU A 277 7.13 14.61 -16.29
CA GLU A 277 7.85 15.57 -17.12
C GLU A 277 7.40 17.01 -16.83
N SER A 278 6.13 17.18 -16.47
CA SER A 278 5.55 18.49 -16.11
C SER A 278 4.84 18.44 -14.75
N PRO A 279 5.12 19.38 -13.81
CA PRO A 279 4.40 19.47 -12.55
C PRO A 279 2.96 20.00 -12.72
N PHE A 280 2.65 20.60 -13.88
CA PHE A 280 1.37 21.30 -14.10
C PHE A 280 0.41 20.57 -15.04
N LEU A 281 0.92 19.73 -15.94
CA LEU A 281 0.12 19.03 -16.94
C LEU A 281 0.40 17.55 -16.97
N TYR A 282 -0.66 16.75 -16.94
CA TYR A 282 -0.62 15.34 -17.26
C TYR A 282 -0.49 15.13 -18.79
N PRO A 283 -0.09 13.94 -19.23
CA PRO A 283 -0.20 13.58 -20.64
C PRO A 283 -1.65 13.72 -21.15
N MET A 284 -1.82 14.10 -22.42
CA MET A 284 -3.13 14.36 -23.02
C MET A 284 -4.11 13.20 -22.85
N ASN A 285 -3.63 11.97 -22.86
CA ASN A 285 -4.47 10.79 -22.67
C ASN A 285 -5.17 10.75 -21.30
N PHE A 286 -4.57 11.30 -20.24
CA PHE A 286 -5.22 11.45 -18.95
C PHE A 286 -6.49 12.27 -19.03
N TYR A 287 -6.42 13.45 -19.69
CA TYR A 287 -7.58 14.34 -19.84
C TYR A 287 -8.68 13.73 -20.71
N LYS A 288 -8.29 12.97 -21.74
CA LYS A 288 -9.23 12.21 -22.55
C LYS A 288 -10.00 11.20 -21.72
N GLN A 289 -9.28 10.37 -20.93
CA GLN A 289 -9.90 9.40 -20.03
C GLN A 289 -10.75 10.08 -18.96
N LEU A 290 -10.25 11.12 -18.31
CA LEU A 290 -11.00 11.90 -17.32
C LEU A 290 -12.35 12.38 -17.88
N PHE A 291 -12.34 12.89 -19.11
CA PHE A 291 -13.56 13.34 -19.77
C PHE A 291 -14.54 12.19 -20.01
N VAL A 292 -14.07 11.05 -20.52
CA VAL A 292 -14.90 9.84 -20.75
C VAL A 292 -15.52 9.33 -19.47
N HIS A 293 -14.76 9.29 -18.37
CA HIS A 293 -15.20 8.77 -17.07
C HIS A 293 -16.23 9.66 -16.36
N LEU A 294 -16.42 10.91 -16.76
CA LEU A 294 -17.45 11.77 -16.15
C LEU A 294 -18.88 11.21 -16.32
N GLY A 295 -19.15 10.45 -17.37
CA GLY A 295 -20.47 9.89 -17.66
C GLY A 295 -20.47 8.36 -17.83
N LYS A 296 -19.33 7.71 -17.71
CA LYS A 296 -19.18 6.26 -17.84
C LYS A 296 -18.58 5.66 -16.58
N PHE A 297 -19.11 4.52 -16.20
CA PHE A 297 -18.54 3.69 -15.16
C PHE A 297 -17.50 2.78 -15.83
N HIS A 298 -16.22 3.02 -15.60
CA HIS A 298 -15.18 2.35 -16.40
C HIS A 298 -13.90 2.06 -15.61
N GLY A 299 -13.97 2.14 -14.30
CA GLY A 299 -12.90 1.70 -13.48
C GLY A 299 -11.78 2.71 -13.20
N MET A 300 -10.76 2.20 -12.53
CA MET A 300 -9.57 2.98 -12.20
C MET A 300 -8.73 3.22 -13.46
N PHE A 301 -8.44 4.47 -13.75
CA PHE A 301 -7.57 4.86 -14.85
C PHE A 301 -6.26 5.53 -14.36
N ALA A 302 -5.56 6.15 -15.27
CA ALA A 302 -4.25 6.73 -15.03
C ALA A 302 -4.10 7.50 -13.70
N TYR A 303 -2.94 7.37 -13.08
CA TYR A 303 -2.60 8.00 -11.80
C TYR A 303 -3.54 7.60 -10.66
N LEU A 304 -4.02 6.37 -10.67
CA LEU A 304 -4.94 5.81 -9.67
C LEU A 304 -6.19 6.69 -9.46
N THR A 305 -6.70 7.26 -10.54
CA THR A 305 -7.90 8.09 -10.51
C THR A 305 -9.11 7.17 -10.66
N VAL A 306 -10.08 7.29 -9.75
CA VAL A 306 -11.37 6.59 -9.83
C VAL A 306 -12.47 7.63 -9.93
N ILE A 307 -13.24 7.56 -11.01
CA ILE A 307 -14.45 8.35 -11.25
C ILE A 307 -15.44 7.43 -11.96
N ASP A 308 -16.36 6.88 -11.20
CA ASP A 308 -17.40 6.02 -11.76
C ASP A 308 -18.64 6.87 -12.06
N GLY A 309 -18.61 7.55 -13.19
CA GLY A 309 -19.65 8.51 -13.58
C GLY A 309 -21.02 7.85 -13.76
N ILE A 310 -22.05 8.45 -13.18
CA ILE A 310 -23.43 8.01 -13.32
C ILE A 310 -24.17 8.98 -14.25
N PRO A 311 -24.96 8.51 -15.24
CA PRO A 311 -25.63 9.34 -16.23
C PRO A 311 -26.40 10.55 -15.66
N LEU A 312 -27.20 10.33 -14.62
CA LEU A 312 -27.92 11.42 -13.96
C LEU A 312 -27.01 12.41 -13.26
N GLY A 313 -25.84 11.96 -12.73
CA GLY A 313 -24.82 12.84 -12.17
C GLY A 313 -24.27 13.80 -13.23
N LEU A 314 -23.88 13.28 -14.40
CA LEU A 314 -23.42 14.08 -15.54
C LEU A 314 -24.50 15.07 -16.03
N ILE A 315 -25.73 14.61 -16.16
CA ILE A 315 -26.85 15.48 -16.58
C ILE A 315 -27.10 16.60 -15.56
N CYS A 316 -26.99 16.32 -14.27
CA CYS A 316 -27.08 17.33 -13.22
C CYS A 316 -25.91 18.33 -13.29
N LEU A 317 -24.71 17.91 -13.66
CA LEU A 317 -23.59 18.82 -13.91
C LEU A 317 -23.88 19.75 -15.08
N PHE A 318 -24.41 19.25 -16.19
CA PHE A 318 -24.83 20.10 -17.32
C PHE A 318 -25.93 21.07 -16.91
N LEU A 319 -26.92 20.58 -16.15
CA LEU A 319 -27.96 21.45 -15.61
C LEU A 319 -27.40 22.53 -14.66
N LEU A 320 -26.36 22.20 -13.87
CA LEU A 320 -25.67 23.15 -12.98
C LEU A 320 -25.03 24.31 -13.77
N ILE A 321 -24.44 24.04 -14.92
CA ILE A 321 -23.86 25.07 -15.81
C ILE A 321 -24.94 26.07 -16.19
N MET A 322 -26.15 25.60 -16.51
CA MET A 322 -27.29 26.40 -16.92
C MET A 322 -27.94 27.21 -15.78
N GLN A 323 -27.67 26.85 -14.50
CA GLN A 323 -28.27 27.56 -13.36
C GLN A 323 -27.65 28.94 -13.18
N LYS A 324 -28.50 29.95 -12.95
CA LYS A 324 -28.11 31.35 -12.60
C LYS A 324 -28.38 31.60 -11.10
N GLY A 325 -27.64 32.51 -10.50
CA GLY A 325 -27.85 32.96 -9.13
C GLY A 325 -26.79 32.48 -8.12
N ASN A 326 -26.62 33.27 -7.05
CA ASN A 326 -25.60 33.07 -6.03
C ASN A 326 -25.78 31.78 -5.24
N GLN A 327 -26.98 31.24 -5.17
CA GLN A 327 -27.26 29.94 -4.47
C GLN A 327 -26.51 28.74 -5.08
N TRP A 328 -26.16 28.81 -6.37
CA TRP A 328 -25.39 27.77 -7.07
C TRP A 328 -23.89 28.00 -7.08
N LYS A 329 -23.46 29.21 -6.63
CA LYS A 329 -22.04 29.61 -6.69
C LYS A 329 -21.12 28.64 -5.95
N ILE A 330 -21.50 28.21 -4.74
CA ILE A 330 -20.69 27.31 -3.94
C ILE A 330 -20.56 25.95 -4.64
N MET A 331 -21.65 25.39 -5.15
CA MET A 331 -21.64 24.11 -5.86
C MET A 331 -20.78 24.18 -7.13
N LYS A 332 -20.91 25.26 -7.92
CA LYS A 332 -20.07 25.49 -9.11
C LYS A 332 -18.58 25.55 -8.73
N ILE A 333 -18.23 26.35 -7.72
CA ILE A 333 -16.84 26.50 -7.28
C ILE A 333 -16.31 25.17 -6.75
N ALA A 334 -17.05 24.46 -5.92
CA ALA A 334 -16.63 23.18 -5.35
C ALA A 334 -16.40 22.12 -6.45
N THR A 335 -17.34 22.01 -7.41
CA THR A 335 -17.21 21.07 -8.52
C THR A 335 -16.02 21.43 -9.41
N VAL A 336 -15.89 22.69 -9.81
CA VAL A 336 -14.78 23.12 -10.67
C VAL A 336 -13.43 23.01 -9.95
N SER A 337 -13.36 23.41 -8.66
CA SER A 337 -12.11 23.31 -7.90
C SER A 337 -11.65 21.85 -7.73
N SER A 338 -12.57 20.94 -7.37
CA SER A 338 -12.22 19.54 -7.21
C SER A 338 -11.75 18.90 -8.52
N LEU A 339 -12.37 19.25 -9.65
CA LEU A 339 -11.94 18.80 -10.96
C LEU A 339 -10.58 19.40 -11.36
N LEU A 340 -10.37 20.72 -11.17
CA LEU A 340 -9.11 21.37 -11.49
C LEU A 340 -7.93 20.83 -10.67
N ILE A 341 -8.13 20.58 -9.37
CA ILE A 341 -7.10 19.99 -8.52
C ILE A 341 -6.69 18.61 -9.07
N MET A 342 -7.65 17.79 -9.54
CA MET A 342 -7.35 16.50 -10.17
C MET A 342 -6.59 16.62 -11.49
N CYS A 343 -6.75 17.75 -12.20
CA CYS A 343 -6.05 17.97 -13.47
C CYS A 343 -4.59 18.39 -13.33
N ILE A 344 -4.08 18.63 -12.10
CA ILE A 344 -2.74 19.15 -11.86
C ILE A 344 -1.89 18.09 -11.15
N PRO A 345 -0.83 17.56 -11.80
CA PRO A 345 0.05 16.54 -11.22
C PRO A 345 0.66 16.94 -9.88
N LEU A 346 1.06 18.20 -9.71
CA LEU A 346 1.60 18.73 -8.46
C LEU A 346 0.59 18.57 -7.30
N CYS A 347 -0.69 18.80 -7.53
CA CYS A 347 -1.74 18.59 -6.53
C CYS A 347 -1.86 17.11 -6.18
N GLY A 348 -1.85 16.22 -7.16
CA GLY A 348 -1.84 14.78 -6.96
C GLY A 348 -0.62 14.32 -6.15
N ARG A 349 0.56 14.91 -6.41
CA ARG A 349 1.78 14.62 -5.65
C ARG A 349 1.71 15.12 -4.20
N VAL A 350 1.26 16.35 -3.99
CA VAL A 350 1.09 16.92 -2.63
C VAL A 350 0.10 16.08 -1.84
N LEU A 351 -1.06 15.75 -2.39
CA LEU A 351 -2.09 14.95 -1.73
C LEU A 351 -1.71 13.48 -1.54
N ASN A 352 -0.67 13.00 -2.22
CA ASN A 352 -0.06 11.67 -2.03
C ASN A 352 1.23 11.72 -1.19
N GLY A 353 1.35 12.66 -0.25
CA GLY A 353 2.48 12.75 0.67
C GLY A 353 3.83 13.02 -0.02
N PHE A 354 3.84 13.77 -1.11
CA PHE A 354 5.00 14.13 -1.95
C PHE A 354 5.72 12.94 -2.60
N ALA A 355 5.12 11.75 -2.61
CA ALA A 355 5.72 10.57 -3.22
C ALA A 355 5.67 10.64 -4.76
N TYR A 356 4.52 10.42 -5.34
CA TYR A 356 4.26 10.49 -6.80
C TYR A 356 2.85 11.05 -7.05
N ALA A 357 2.56 11.50 -8.26
CA ALA A 357 1.22 11.97 -8.58
C ALA A 357 0.22 10.82 -8.56
N ALA A 358 -0.83 10.95 -7.73
CA ALA A 358 -1.94 10.01 -7.65
C ALA A 358 -3.21 10.72 -7.20
N ASN A 359 -4.34 10.38 -7.79
CA ASN A 359 -5.63 10.98 -7.50
C ASN A 359 -6.54 10.07 -6.66
N ARG A 360 -5.96 9.34 -5.71
CA ARG A 360 -6.70 8.48 -4.75
C ARG A 360 -7.73 9.24 -3.90
N TRP A 361 -7.70 10.55 -3.95
CA TRP A 361 -8.55 11.49 -3.23
C TRP A 361 -9.67 12.07 -4.11
N SER A 362 -10.15 11.37 -5.15
CA SER A 362 -11.21 11.84 -6.06
C SER A 362 -12.60 12.01 -5.40
N TYR A 363 -12.83 11.44 -4.22
CA TYR A 363 -14.09 11.50 -3.47
C TYR A 363 -14.65 12.94 -3.18
N PRO A 364 -13.89 14.05 -3.06
CA PRO A 364 -14.47 15.38 -3.01
C PRO A 364 -15.23 15.78 -4.28
N PHE A 365 -14.77 15.32 -5.46
CA PHE A 365 -15.50 15.54 -6.69
C PHE A 365 -16.81 14.72 -6.71
N ALA A 366 -16.76 13.47 -6.29
CA ALA A 366 -17.95 12.62 -6.09
C ALA A 366 -18.97 13.28 -5.15
N LEU A 367 -18.49 13.85 -4.01
CA LEU A 367 -19.32 14.57 -3.06
C LEU A 367 -19.99 15.79 -3.71
N ALA A 368 -19.23 16.57 -4.50
CA ALA A 368 -19.76 17.74 -5.20
C ALA A 368 -20.85 17.34 -6.21
N VAL A 369 -20.62 16.28 -7.01
CA VAL A 369 -21.60 15.75 -7.97
C VAL A 369 -22.88 15.28 -7.26
N ALA A 370 -22.76 14.52 -6.18
CA ALA A 370 -23.89 14.04 -5.40
C ALA A 370 -24.68 15.21 -4.76
N MET A 371 -24.01 16.23 -4.24
CA MET A 371 -24.68 17.44 -3.74
C MET A 371 -25.38 18.22 -4.84
N VAL A 372 -24.81 18.28 -6.04
CA VAL A 372 -25.45 18.88 -7.23
C VAL A 372 -26.70 18.09 -7.61
N TYR A 373 -26.64 16.77 -7.62
CA TYR A 373 -27.77 15.88 -7.84
C TYR A 373 -28.90 16.18 -6.84
N VAL A 374 -28.63 16.13 -5.53
CA VAL A 374 -29.62 16.44 -4.47
C VAL A 374 -30.23 17.83 -4.68
N GLY A 375 -29.44 18.78 -5.15
CA GLY A 375 -29.90 20.16 -5.40
C GLY A 375 -30.76 20.36 -6.63
N LEU A 376 -30.62 19.52 -7.66
CA LEU A 376 -31.16 19.78 -8.99
C LEU A 376 -32.08 18.69 -9.52
N VAL A 377 -32.14 17.49 -8.92
CA VAL A 377 -32.94 16.37 -9.45
C VAL A 377 -34.41 16.74 -9.67
N ASP A 378 -35.06 17.51 -8.78
CA ASP A 378 -36.43 17.98 -8.96
C ASP A 378 -36.59 18.92 -10.14
N LYS A 379 -35.56 19.67 -10.48
CA LYS A 379 -35.61 20.57 -11.64
C LYS A 379 -35.60 19.81 -12.94
N LEU A 380 -35.04 18.60 -12.95
CA LEU A 380 -35.07 17.69 -14.11
C LEU A 380 -36.50 17.29 -14.50
N CYS A 381 -37.41 17.24 -13.51
CA CYS A 381 -38.85 16.98 -13.75
C CYS A 381 -39.66 18.22 -14.17
N LYS A 382 -39.02 19.41 -14.22
CA LYS A 382 -39.71 20.70 -14.48
C LYS A 382 -38.99 21.53 -15.53
N LEU A 383 -38.33 20.85 -16.49
CA LEU A 383 -37.58 21.53 -17.55
C LEU A 383 -38.53 22.14 -18.60
N LYS A 384 -38.26 23.36 -19.03
CA LYS A 384 -38.86 23.94 -20.20
C LYS A 384 -38.33 23.29 -21.47
N LYS A 385 -39.13 23.18 -22.53
CA LYS A 385 -38.74 22.56 -23.80
C LYS A 385 -37.38 23.04 -24.33
N LYS A 386 -37.09 24.36 -24.26
CA LYS A 386 -35.78 24.90 -24.65
C LYS A 386 -34.64 24.36 -23.78
N GLN A 387 -34.82 24.20 -22.46
CA GLN A 387 -33.79 23.66 -21.55
C GLN A 387 -33.57 22.18 -21.84
N LEU A 388 -34.64 21.43 -22.10
CA LEU A 388 -34.56 20.02 -22.44
C LEU A 388 -33.80 19.80 -23.75
N ILE A 389 -34.07 20.60 -24.79
CA ILE A 389 -33.32 20.56 -26.05
C ILE A 389 -31.82 20.86 -25.80
N VAL A 390 -31.51 21.95 -25.10
CA VAL A 390 -30.10 22.30 -24.81
C VAL A 390 -29.41 21.18 -24.04
N LEU A 391 -30.06 20.59 -23.04
CA LEU A 391 -29.51 19.49 -22.25
C LEU A 391 -29.26 18.24 -23.11
N THR A 392 -30.22 17.90 -23.99
CA THR A 392 -30.07 16.82 -24.97
C THR A 392 -28.90 17.07 -25.92
N MET A 393 -28.77 18.28 -26.42
CA MET A 393 -27.60 18.63 -27.26
C MET A 393 -26.28 18.52 -26.51
N MET A 394 -26.20 18.96 -25.26
CA MET A 394 -24.98 18.82 -24.43
C MET A 394 -24.61 17.33 -24.23
N VAL A 395 -25.59 16.47 -23.96
CA VAL A 395 -25.37 15.03 -23.84
C VAL A 395 -24.92 14.42 -25.18
N ALA A 396 -25.56 14.79 -26.29
CA ALA A 396 -25.17 14.31 -27.62
C ALA A 396 -23.74 14.70 -27.98
N ILE A 397 -23.36 15.96 -27.74
CA ILE A 397 -22.00 16.46 -27.95
C ILE A 397 -21.01 15.68 -27.08
N TYR A 398 -21.34 15.49 -25.79
CA TYR A 398 -20.51 14.70 -24.88
C TYR A 398 -20.31 13.28 -25.41
N MET A 399 -21.36 12.60 -25.82
CA MET A 399 -21.29 11.22 -26.36
C MET A 399 -20.44 11.16 -27.62
N CYS A 400 -20.62 12.09 -28.57
CA CYS A 400 -19.81 12.15 -29.79
C CYS A 400 -18.32 12.31 -29.47
N ILE A 401 -18.00 13.23 -28.55
CA ILE A 401 -16.60 13.44 -28.14
C ILE A 401 -16.07 12.22 -27.39
N ALA A 402 -16.81 11.69 -26.40
CA ALA A 402 -16.38 10.55 -25.61
C ALA A 402 -16.15 9.29 -26.49
N HIS A 403 -17.02 9.06 -27.48
CA HIS A 403 -16.87 7.98 -28.44
C HIS A 403 -15.64 8.16 -29.34
N SER A 404 -15.39 9.37 -29.86
CA SER A 404 -14.22 9.65 -30.70
C SER A 404 -12.88 9.53 -29.96
N ILE A 405 -12.89 9.73 -28.65
CA ILE A 405 -11.69 9.74 -27.80
C ILE A 405 -11.44 8.36 -27.17
N GLY A 406 -12.52 7.66 -26.75
CA GLY A 406 -12.45 6.47 -25.87
C GLY A 406 -12.20 5.14 -26.60
N GLY A 407 -12.24 5.10 -27.93
CA GLY A 407 -12.17 3.87 -28.69
C GLY A 407 -13.38 2.94 -28.50
N ASN A 408 -13.45 1.85 -29.30
CA ASN A 408 -14.55 0.87 -29.29
C ASN A 408 -14.34 -0.20 -28.21
N SER A 409 -14.35 0.14 -26.91
CA SER A 409 -14.43 -0.89 -25.87
C SER A 409 -15.87 -1.40 -25.74
N SER A 410 -16.06 -2.72 -25.67
CA SER A 410 -17.37 -3.37 -25.53
C SER A 410 -18.18 -2.84 -24.34
N ASP A 411 -17.53 -2.48 -23.27
CA ASP A 411 -18.14 -1.98 -22.04
C ASP A 411 -18.69 -0.54 -22.18
N GLY A 412 -18.16 0.22 -23.15
CA GLY A 412 -18.65 1.56 -23.46
C GLY A 412 -20.10 1.61 -23.96
N TYR A 413 -20.57 0.61 -24.69
CA TYR A 413 -21.91 0.59 -25.29
C TYR A 413 -23.02 0.56 -24.24
N SER A 414 -22.87 -0.20 -23.15
CA SER A 414 -23.88 -0.31 -22.09
C SER A 414 -24.19 1.05 -21.46
N TYR A 415 -23.19 1.89 -21.28
CA TYR A 415 -23.36 3.24 -20.72
C TYR A 415 -23.89 4.26 -21.71
N ASP A 416 -23.52 4.15 -22.97
CA ASP A 416 -24.08 5.00 -24.01
C ASP A 416 -25.59 4.74 -24.14
N VAL A 417 -26.02 3.48 -24.09
CA VAL A 417 -27.44 3.10 -24.07
C VAL A 417 -28.14 3.64 -22.82
N LEU A 418 -27.53 3.50 -21.65
CA LEU A 418 -28.09 3.99 -20.39
C LEU A 418 -28.23 5.51 -20.38
N LEU A 419 -27.26 6.24 -20.93
CA LEU A 419 -27.30 7.69 -21.06
C LEU A 419 -28.41 8.15 -22.02
N LEU A 420 -28.57 7.45 -23.16
CA LEU A 420 -29.67 7.68 -24.10
C LEU A 420 -31.04 7.39 -23.46
N LEU A 421 -31.19 6.27 -22.77
CA LEU A 421 -32.40 5.94 -22.02
C LEU A 421 -32.72 7.02 -20.99
N THR A 422 -31.72 7.53 -20.28
CA THR A 422 -31.90 8.60 -19.30
C THR A 422 -32.43 9.88 -19.97
N VAL A 423 -31.92 10.23 -21.15
CA VAL A 423 -32.42 11.38 -21.94
C VAL A 423 -33.87 11.14 -22.38
N LEU A 424 -34.20 9.94 -22.88
CA LEU A 424 -35.57 9.59 -23.26
C LEU A 424 -36.54 9.66 -22.09
N VAL A 425 -36.11 9.17 -20.91
CA VAL A 425 -36.90 9.30 -19.67
C VAL A 425 -37.11 10.77 -19.30
N LEU A 426 -36.08 11.63 -19.43
CA LEU A 426 -36.23 13.07 -19.18
C LEU A 426 -37.25 13.71 -20.12
N TRP A 427 -37.28 13.33 -21.38
CA TRP A 427 -38.29 13.79 -22.32
C TRP A 427 -39.68 13.31 -21.89
N ALA A 428 -39.84 12.02 -21.59
CA ALA A 428 -41.12 11.44 -21.15
C ALA A 428 -41.66 12.14 -19.87
N VAL A 429 -40.83 12.31 -18.87
CA VAL A 429 -41.17 12.95 -17.58
C VAL A 429 -41.59 14.43 -17.76
N ASN A 430 -41.03 15.15 -18.75
CA ASN A 430 -41.34 16.55 -18.97
C ASN A 430 -42.49 16.81 -19.99
N THR A 431 -42.82 15.82 -20.84
CA THR A 431 -43.79 15.99 -21.92
C THR A 431 -45.05 15.19 -21.76
N VAL A 432 -44.98 13.97 -21.17
CA VAL A 432 -46.10 13.06 -21.01
C VAL A 432 -46.76 13.23 -19.63
N PRO A 433 -48.05 13.59 -19.54
CA PRO A 433 -48.73 13.87 -18.27
C PRO A 433 -48.61 12.77 -17.21
N LEU A 434 -48.76 11.50 -17.64
CA LEU A 434 -48.67 10.33 -16.76
C LEU A 434 -47.28 10.22 -16.08
N PHE A 435 -46.22 10.36 -16.85
CA PHE A 435 -44.83 10.30 -16.33
C PHE A 435 -44.47 11.55 -15.52
N LYS A 436 -45.02 12.69 -15.87
CA LYS A 436 -44.82 13.96 -15.15
C LYS A 436 -45.31 13.88 -13.70
N ALA A 437 -46.42 13.20 -13.45
CA ALA A 437 -46.97 13.00 -12.10
C ALA A 437 -46.02 12.19 -11.20
N HIS A 438 -45.25 11.26 -11.78
CA HIS A 438 -44.34 10.33 -11.06
C HIS A 438 -42.87 10.62 -11.33
N GLY A 439 -42.52 11.78 -11.88
CA GLY A 439 -41.17 12.08 -12.36
C GLY A 439 -40.05 11.84 -11.37
N ASN A 440 -40.23 12.22 -10.09
CA ASN A 440 -39.22 12.01 -9.07
C ASN A 440 -38.95 10.52 -8.76
N LEU A 441 -40.01 9.70 -8.77
CA LEU A 441 -39.89 8.25 -8.57
C LEU A 441 -39.12 7.62 -9.73
N ILE A 442 -39.51 7.96 -10.97
CA ILE A 442 -38.89 7.45 -12.20
C ILE A 442 -37.39 7.82 -12.24
N LEU A 443 -37.03 9.06 -11.90
CA LEU A 443 -35.62 9.45 -11.84
C LEU A 443 -34.85 8.70 -10.72
N GLY A 444 -35.51 8.38 -9.62
CA GLY A 444 -34.95 7.49 -8.58
C GLY A 444 -34.67 6.10 -9.12
N GLU A 445 -35.62 5.50 -9.84
CA GLU A 445 -35.47 4.19 -10.49
C GLU A 445 -34.30 4.18 -11.49
N VAL A 446 -34.18 5.24 -12.32
CA VAL A 446 -33.05 5.40 -13.25
C VAL A 446 -31.70 5.49 -12.50
N THR A 447 -31.69 6.12 -11.33
CA THR A 447 -30.45 6.18 -10.50
C THR A 447 -30.07 4.78 -10.00
N ILE A 448 -31.04 4.03 -9.48
CA ILE A 448 -30.83 2.66 -9.00
C ILE A 448 -30.39 1.75 -10.14
N LEU A 449 -31.06 1.82 -11.29
CA LEU A 449 -30.68 1.06 -12.48
C LEU A 449 -29.25 1.38 -12.93
N SER A 450 -28.83 2.66 -12.88
CA SER A 450 -27.47 3.08 -13.22
C SER A 450 -26.44 2.46 -12.29
N VAL A 451 -26.72 2.41 -11.00
CA VAL A 451 -25.85 1.75 -10.00
C VAL A 451 -25.78 0.25 -10.26
N ILE A 452 -26.89 -0.41 -10.54
CA ILE A 452 -26.91 -1.85 -10.85
C ILE A 452 -26.10 -2.15 -12.11
N VAL A 453 -26.26 -1.37 -13.18
CA VAL A 453 -25.48 -1.52 -14.41
C VAL A 453 -23.99 -1.35 -14.12
N GLY A 454 -23.60 -0.38 -13.28
CA GLY A 454 -22.22 -0.21 -12.84
C GLY A 454 -21.66 -1.43 -12.12
N ILE A 455 -22.44 -2.02 -11.23
CA ILE A 455 -22.04 -3.25 -10.53
C ILE A 455 -21.91 -4.42 -11.52
N CYS A 456 -22.82 -4.55 -12.47
CA CYS A 456 -22.73 -5.59 -13.50
C CYS A 456 -21.45 -5.44 -14.34
N VAL A 457 -21.00 -4.21 -14.62
CA VAL A 457 -19.72 -3.96 -15.31
C VAL A 457 -18.55 -4.42 -14.46
N ILE A 458 -18.51 -4.07 -13.17
CA ILE A 458 -17.46 -4.57 -12.25
C ILE A 458 -17.47 -6.10 -12.21
N CYS A 459 -18.65 -6.70 -12.10
CA CYS A 459 -18.78 -8.15 -12.08
C CYS A 459 -18.33 -8.80 -13.40
N SER A 460 -18.63 -8.21 -14.54
CA SER A 460 -18.19 -8.74 -15.84
C SER A 460 -16.66 -8.61 -16.02
N SER A 461 -16.05 -7.54 -15.55
CA SER A 461 -14.60 -7.38 -15.57
C SER A 461 -13.88 -8.40 -14.69
N ALA A 462 -14.50 -8.82 -13.58
CA ALA A 462 -13.97 -9.86 -12.70
C ALA A 462 -13.84 -11.23 -13.39
N TYR A 463 -14.61 -11.49 -14.44
CA TYR A 463 -14.57 -12.72 -15.25
C TYR A 463 -13.90 -12.55 -16.61
N GLY A 464 -13.44 -11.34 -16.93
CA GLY A 464 -12.84 -11.03 -18.23
C GLY A 464 -11.65 -11.94 -18.59
N ASN A 465 -11.55 -12.29 -19.89
CA ASN A 465 -10.64 -13.33 -20.42
C ASN A 465 -9.14 -13.01 -20.33
N TYR A 466 -8.72 -11.81 -19.97
CA TYR A 466 -7.32 -11.40 -20.03
C TYR A 466 -6.61 -11.23 -18.68
N ILE A 467 -7.27 -10.81 -17.61
CA ILE A 467 -6.70 -10.75 -16.25
C ILE A 467 -7.87 -10.93 -15.28
N LYS A 468 -7.86 -12.02 -14.53
CA LYS A 468 -8.78 -12.16 -13.40
C LYS A 468 -8.42 -11.11 -12.35
N GLU A 469 -9.18 -10.05 -12.26
CA GLU A 469 -8.91 -8.95 -11.33
C GLU A 469 -9.12 -9.35 -9.87
N PHE A 470 -10.02 -10.30 -9.61
CA PHE A 470 -10.30 -10.84 -8.28
C PHE A 470 -9.95 -12.32 -8.20
N MET A 471 -9.40 -12.73 -7.07
CA MET A 471 -9.03 -14.13 -6.83
C MET A 471 -10.27 -15.00 -6.60
N SER A 472 -10.28 -16.22 -7.13
CA SER A 472 -11.20 -17.23 -6.62
C SER A 472 -10.89 -17.56 -5.15
N VAL A 473 -11.88 -18.07 -4.42
CA VAL A 473 -11.65 -18.48 -3.01
C VAL A 473 -10.60 -19.58 -2.94
N ASP A 474 -10.60 -20.49 -3.92
CA ASP A 474 -9.65 -21.60 -3.97
C ASP A 474 -8.24 -21.12 -4.30
N ASP A 475 -8.06 -20.22 -5.28
CA ASP A 475 -6.76 -19.62 -5.61
C ASP A 475 -6.21 -18.77 -4.45
N LEU A 476 -7.09 -18.02 -3.76
CA LEU A 476 -6.72 -17.24 -2.58
C LEU A 476 -6.21 -18.15 -1.45
N ASN A 477 -6.91 -19.24 -1.19
CA ASN A 477 -6.48 -20.24 -0.22
C ASN A 477 -5.17 -20.91 -0.65
N ALA A 478 -5.04 -21.32 -1.91
CA ALA A 478 -3.83 -21.90 -2.46
C ALA A 478 -2.62 -20.95 -2.37
N TYR A 479 -2.82 -19.65 -2.59
CA TYR A 479 -1.76 -18.66 -2.46
C TYR A 479 -1.14 -18.65 -1.05
N TYR A 480 -1.97 -18.74 0.00
CA TYR A 480 -1.52 -18.67 1.39
C TYR A 480 -1.24 -20.03 2.03
N THR A 481 -1.79 -21.12 1.49
CA THR A 481 -1.61 -22.47 2.03
C THR A 481 -0.62 -23.25 1.18
N THR A 482 0.65 -22.85 1.21
CA THR A 482 1.70 -23.58 0.50
C THR A 482 2.14 -24.81 1.32
N PRO A 483 2.11 -26.04 0.75
CA PRO A 483 2.48 -27.26 1.47
C PRO A 483 3.88 -27.19 2.09
N SER A 484 4.83 -26.56 1.40
CA SER A 484 6.21 -26.37 1.86
C SER A 484 6.33 -25.53 3.13
N ILE A 485 5.53 -24.47 3.30
CA ILE A 485 5.50 -23.64 4.52
C ILE A 485 4.85 -24.40 5.68
N SER A 486 3.84 -25.21 5.42
CA SER A 486 3.17 -26.03 6.44
C SER A 486 4.13 -27.07 7.03
N LYS A 487 5.02 -27.63 6.23
CA LYS A 487 6.06 -28.57 6.67
C LYS A 487 7.06 -27.93 7.63
N VAL A 488 7.53 -26.71 7.31
CA VAL A 488 8.40 -25.94 8.20
C VAL A 488 7.74 -25.68 9.55
N ARG A 489 6.44 -25.34 9.54
CA ARG A 489 5.68 -25.10 10.78
C ARG A 489 5.58 -26.35 11.66
N GLY A 490 5.48 -27.54 11.05
CA GLY A 490 5.44 -28.81 11.76
C GLY A 490 6.80 -29.27 12.29
N SER A 491 7.91 -28.96 11.61
CA SER A 491 9.27 -29.39 11.98
C SER A 491 9.97 -28.45 12.98
N ALA A 492 9.38 -27.28 13.29
CA ALA A 492 10.00 -26.27 14.13
C ALA A 492 10.03 -26.66 15.62
N LYS A 493 11.23 -26.88 16.19
CA LYS A 493 11.44 -26.77 17.64
C LYS A 493 11.13 -25.33 18.05
N GLN A 494 10.09 -25.11 18.83
CA GLN A 494 9.48 -23.80 19.17
C GLN A 494 10.43 -22.74 19.77
N ARG A 495 11.67 -23.07 20.10
CA ARG A 495 12.63 -22.19 20.81
C ARG A 495 13.73 -21.59 19.95
N GLU A 496 13.95 -22.10 18.74
CA GLU A 496 15.05 -21.63 17.90
C GLU A 496 14.60 -20.49 16.99
N PHE A 497 15.41 -19.44 16.87
CA PHE A 497 15.18 -18.36 15.92
C PHE A 497 15.81 -18.72 14.57
N TYR A 498 15.00 -18.84 13.53
CA TYR A 498 15.46 -18.99 12.14
C TYR A 498 14.47 -18.33 11.18
N ARG A 499 14.89 -18.12 9.94
CA ARG A 499 14.04 -17.74 8.82
C ARG A 499 13.96 -18.84 7.77
N VAL A 500 12.94 -18.67 6.92
CA VAL A 500 12.69 -19.51 5.76
C VAL A 500 12.80 -18.64 4.52
N GLU A 501 13.50 -19.14 3.53
CA GLU A 501 13.47 -18.60 2.17
C GLU A 501 12.62 -19.53 1.30
N LYS A 502 11.84 -19.00 0.40
CA LYS A 502 11.07 -19.79 -0.56
C LYS A 502 11.39 -19.34 -2.00
N ARG A 503 11.27 -20.29 -2.92
CA ARG A 503 11.47 -20.00 -4.35
C ARG A 503 10.34 -19.17 -4.94
N GLU A 504 9.12 -19.44 -4.51
CA GLU A 504 7.91 -18.79 -5.02
C GLU A 504 7.84 -17.33 -4.55
N ALA A 505 7.49 -16.45 -5.49
CA ALA A 505 7.44 -15.01 -5.25
C ALA A 505 6.17 -14.52 -4.51
N ASN A 506 5.42 -15.43 -3.87
CA ASN A 506 4.20 -15.08 -3.13
C ASN A 506 4.53 -14.22 -1.91
N LEU A 507 4.03 -12.99 -1.88
CA LEU A 507 4.37 -12.01 -0.86
C LEU A 507 3.53 -12.19 0.41
N ASN A 508 4.14 -11.94 1.57
CA ASN A 508 3.50 -12.00 2.88
C ASN A 508 2.88 -13.34 3.29
N VAL A 509 3.19 -14.44 2.58
CA VAL A 509 2.69 -15.80 2.91
C VAL A 509 3.25 -16.25 4.25
N GLU A 510 4.52 -15.97 4.51
CA GLU A 510 5.18 -16.29 5.77
C GLU A 510 4.52 -15.56 6.95
N CYS A 511 4.20 -14.28 6.76
CA CYS A 511 3.48 -13.46 7.73
C CYS A 511 2.10 -14.07 8.05
N ALA A 512 1.36 -14.44 7.03
CA ALA A 512 0.04 -15.06 7.16
C ALA A 512 0.08 -16.40 7.90
N ASN A 513 1.16 -17.16 7.72
CA ASN A 513 1.37 -18.46 8.36
C ASN A 513 2.13 -18.40 9.69
N GLN A 514 2.42 -17.20 10.21
CA GLN A 514 3.22 -16.97 11.43
C GLN A 514 4.61 -17.60 11.37
N VAL A 515 5.21 -17.69 10.19
CA VAL A 515 6.58 -18.13 9.94
C VAL A 515 7.47 -16.91 9.70
N ARG A 516 8.70 -16.93 10.17
CA ARG A 516 9.66 -15.86 9.88
C ARG A 516 10.26 -16.10 8.50
N GLY A 517 10.07 -15.14 7.60
CA GLY A 517 10.50 -15.30 6.21
C GLY A 517 11.33 -14.13 5.71
N THR A 518 11.64 -14.23 4.43
CA THR A 518 12.43 -13.23 3.69
C THR A 518 11.59 -12.51 2.62
N THR A 519 10.34 -12.92 2.38
CA THR A 519 9.47 -12.27 1.38
C THR A 519 8.38 -11.45 2.06
N PHE A 520 8.23 -10.19 1.61
CA PHE A 520 7.18 -9.30 2.14
C PHE A 520 6.91 -8.11 1.24
N TRP A 521 5.78 -7.44 1.48
CA TRP A 521 5.41 -6.17 0.85
C TRP A 521 4.63 -5.29 1.82
N TRP A 522 5.27 -4.23 2.34
CA TRP A 522 4.66 -3.26 3.25
C TRP A 522 5.05 -1.84 2.90
N SER A 523 4.08 -0.91 2.92
CA SER A 523 4.28 0.48 2.48
C SER A 523 5.25 1.28 3.34
N ILE A 524 5.43 0.93 4.62
CA ILE A 524 6.37 1.58 5.54
C ILE A 524 7.43 0.58 5.97
N MET A 525 8.66 0.85 5.55
CA MET A 525 9.86 0.11 5.94
C MET A 525 11.01 1.09 6.21
N ASP A 526 11.89 0.73 7.13
CA ASP A 526 13.07 1.54 7.46
C ASP A 526 14.00 1.67 6.25
N LYS A 527 14.57 2.88 6.08
CA LYS A 527 15.49 3.20 4.97
C LYS A 527 16.74 2.32 4.92
N SER A 528 17.14 1.68 6.04
CA SER A 528 18.28 0.75 6.07
C SER A 528 18.01 -0.49 5.23
N PHE A 529 16.76 -0.94 5.18
CA PHE A 529 16.35 -2.06 4.34
C PHE A 529 16.55 -1.78 2.86
N GLN A 530 16.10 -0.61 2.41
CA GLN A 530 16.31 -0.19 1.02
C GLN A 530 17.80 -0.05 0.68
N ARG A 531 18.57 0.52 1.59
CA ARG A 531 20.01 0.64 1.44
C ARG A 531 20.68 -0.73 1.26
N TYR A 532 20.24 -1.72 2.02
CA TYR A 532 20.68 -3.12 1.88
C TYR A 532 20.36 -3.66 0.47
N CYS A 533 19.11 -3.51 0.01
CA CYS A 533 18.71 -3.94 -1.32
C CYS A 533 19.49 -3.24 -2.44
N THR A 534 19.72 -1.94 -2.32
CA THR A 534 20.46 -1.13 -3.32
C THR A 534 21.95 -1.49 -3.33
N ASP A 535 22.59 -1.57 -2.16
CA ASP A 535 24.00 -1.88 -2.04
C ASP A 535 24.33 -3.27 -2.61
N LEU A 536 23.40 -4.22 -2.48
CA LEU A 536 23.56 -5.59 -2.92
C LEU A 536 22.94 -5.87 -4.29
N GLN A 537 22.25 -4.89 -4.88
CA GLN A 537 21.50 -5.02 -6.13
C GLN A 537 20.59 -6.24 -6.12
N LEU A 538 19.81 -6.43 -5.03
CA LEU A 538 18.82 -7.48 -4.93
C LEU A 538 17.69 -7.26 -5.95
N ASN A 539 17.17 -8.34 -6.48
CA ASN A 539 16.11 -8.32 -7.48
C ASN A 539 14.73 -8.10 -6.88
N THR A 540 14.57 -7.02 -6.13
CA THR A 540 13.29 -6.58 -5.62
C THR A 540 12.60 -5.70 -6.65
N LEU A 541 11.30 -5.85 -6.82
CA LEU A 541 10.56 -5.07 -7.81
C LEU A 541 10.16 -3.71 -7.30
N ALA A 542 9.74 -3.60 -6.07
CA ALA A 542 9.08 -2.43 -5.60
C ALA A 542 10.03 -1.40 -4.98
N MET A 543 9.55 -0.20 -4.85
CA MET A 543 10.11 0.97 -4.18
C MET A 543 10.65 0.66 -2.78
N ASN A 544 11.46 -0.41 -2.65
CA ASN A 544 12.09 -0.81 -1.40
C ASN A 544 11.12 -1.05 -0.24
N CYS A 545 9.86 -1.27 -0.55
CA CYS A 545 8.84 -1.73 0.35
C CYS A 545 8.48 -3.20 0.11
N GLU A 546 9.12 -3.83 -0.88
CA GLU A 546 8.93 -5.23 -1.25
C GLU A 546 10.27 -5.95 -1.26
N LEU A 547 10.30 -7.16 -0.72
CA LEU A 547 11.40 -8.11 -0.86
C LEU A 547 10.84 -9.46 -1.33
N ARG A 548 11.39 -9.97 -2.41
CA ARG A 548 11.03 -11.29 -2.98
C ARG A 548 12.08 -12.36 -2.66
N GLY A 549 12.64 -12.29 -1.46
CA GLY A 549 13.72 -13.17 -1.04
C GLY A 549 15.12 -12.58 -1.25
N LEU A 550 16.13 -13.38 -1.00
CA LEU A 550 17.54 -12.99 -1.07
C LEU A 550 18.23 -13.53 -2.33
N ASP A 551 17.46 -13.75 -3.40
CA ASP A 551 17.91 -14.22 -4.72
C ASP A 551 18.62 -15.58 -4.72
N GLY A 552 18.42 -16.42 -3.71
CA GLY A 552 19.17 -17.68 -3.54
C GLY A 552 20.67 -17.49 -3.22
N ARG A 553 21.09 -16.27 -2.92
CA ARG A 553 22.50 -15.90 -2.71
C ARG A 553 22.98 -16.36 -1.34
N ARG A 554 23.77 -17.43 -1.31
CA ARG A 554 24.20 -18.18 -0.13
C ARG A 554 24.69 -17.30 1.02
N ALA A 555 25.61 -16.35 0.76
CA ALA A 555 26.14 -15.47 1.81
C ALA A 555 25.05 -14.63 2.49
N LEU A 556 24.05 -14.19 1.72
CA LEU A 556 22.93 -13.40 2.26
C LEU A 556 21.96 -14.27 3.06
N LEU A 557 21.74 -15.51 2.63
CA LEU A 557 20.91 -16.50 3.34
C LEU A 557 21.51 -16.83 4.71
N ASP A 558 22.84 -17.06 4.76
CA ASP A 558 23.54 -17.36 6.01
C ASP A 558 23.52 -16.16 6.98
N LEU A 559 23.77 -14.95 6.49
CA LEU A 559 23.70 -13.72 7.29
C LEU A 559 22.28 -13.39 7.77
N ALA A 560 21.26 -13.78 7.01
CA ALA A 560 19.86 -13.59 7.38
C ALA A 560 19.30 -14.67 8.30
N ALA A 561 20.11 -15.62 8.75
CA ALA A 561 19.69 -16.76 9.56
C ALA A 561 18.64 -17.65 8.86
N VAL A 562 18.77 -17.87 7.55
CA VAL A 562 17.89 -18.75 6.79
C VAL A 562 18.32 -20.18 7.00
N LYS A 563 17.52 -20.94 7.76
CA LYS A 563 17.76 -22.35 8.08
C LYS A 563 17.14 -23.27 7.04
N TYR A 564 15.98 -22.91 6.53
CA TYR A 564 15.22 -23.72 5.60
C TYR A 564 14.98 -22.98 4.30
N TYR A 565 15.07 -23.72 3.20
CA TYR A 565 14.66 -23.28 1.87
C TYR A 565 13.51 -24.16 1.40
N THR A 566 12.48 -23.56 0.83
CA THR A 566 11.29 -24.29 0.37
C THR A 566 11.00 -24.01 -1.10
N THR A 567 10.46 -25.01 -1.79
CA THR A 567 10.00 -24.90 -3.18
C THR A 567 8.87 -25.88 -3.45
N ASN A 568 7.92 -25.46 -4.27
CA ASN A 568 6.87 -26.34 -4.80
C ASN A 568 7.28 -26.98 -6.15
N SER A 569 8.49 -26.67 -6.66
CA SER A 569 9.00 -27.24 -7.91
C SER A 569 9.46 -28.68 -7.71
N PRO A 570 9.00 -29.64 -8.53
CA PRO A 570 9.40 -31.04 -8.43
C PRO A 570 10.88 -31.29 -8.77
N ASP A 571 11.52 -30.36 -9.50
CA ASP A 571 12.83 -30.58 -10.14
C ASP A 571 14.04 -30.19 -9.28
N ASN A 572 13.86 -29.78 -8.03
CA ASN A 572 14.94 -29.29 -7.13
C ASN A 572 15.79 -28.14 -7.70
N GLU A 573 15.43 -27.60 -8.85
CA GLU A 573 16.16 -26.50 -9.49
C GLU A 573 16.02 -25.20 -8.69
N GLY A 574 17.11 -24.46 -8.62
CA GLY A 574 17.19 -23.18 -7.91
C GLY A 574 17.35 -23.32 -6.39
N VAL A 575 17.52 -24.52 -5.86
CA VAL A 575 17.92 -24.72 -4.45
C VAL A 575 19.34 -24.18 -4.29
N PRO A 576 19.58 -23.26 -3.32
CA PRO A 576 20.90 -22.68 -3.12
C PRO A 576 21.95 -23.71 -2.74
N VAL A 577 23.19 -23.48 -3.16
CA VAL A 577 24.34 -24.31 -2.73
C VAL A 577 24.44 -24.29 -1.20
N GLY A 578 24.74 -25.46 -0.60
CA GLY A 578 24.80 -25.59 0.85
C GLY A 578 23.50 -26.02 1.50
N TYR A 579 22.43 -26.19 0.72
CA TYR A 579 21.16 -26.75 1.22
C TYR A 579 21.02 -28.23 0.82
N LYS A 580 20.66 -29.09 1.76
CA LYS A 580 20.39 -30.54 1.54
C LYS A 580 18.90 -30.81 1.72
N LYS A 581 18.38 -31.70 0.89
CA LYS A 581 16.99 -32.15 0.95
C LYS A 581 16.73 -32.83 2.30
N ILE A 582 15.70 -32.38 2.99
CA ILE A 582 15.14 -33.02 4.19
C ILE A 582 13.96 -33.90 3.78
N GLU A 583 13.06 -33.34 3.00
CA GLU A 583 11.91 -33.99 2.37
C GLU A 583 11.52 -33.25 1.11
N ASP A 584 10.53 -33.75 0.36
CA ASP A 584 10.09 -33.09 -0.87
C ASP A 584 9.65 -31.66 -0.66
N GLY A 585 10.31 -30.72 -1.37
CA GLY A 585 10.08 -29.29 -1.29
C GLY A 585 10.67 -28.60 -0.06
N LEU A 586 11.38 -29.31 0.85
CA LEU A 586 12.03 -28.75 2.03
C LEU A 586 13.52 -29.10 2.08
N TYR A 587 14.36 -28.08 2.22
CA TYR A 587 15.82 -28.20 2.26
C TYR A 587 16.38 -27.48 3.48
N GLY A 588 17.37 -28.08 4.13
CA GLY A 588 18.07 -27.56 5.30
C GLY A 588 19.45 -27.00 4.96
N ASN A 589 19.78 -25.87 5.53
CA ASN A 589 21.10 -25.25 5.41
C ASN A 589 22.14 -26.07 6.19
N THR A 590 23.16 -26.58 5.51
CA THR A 590 24.23 -27.39 6.12
C THR A 590 25.26 -26.56 6.89
N HIS A 591 25.28 -25.27 6.70
CA HIS A 591 26.23 -24.32 7.31
C HIS A 591 25.52 -23.22 8.08
N TYR A 592 24.38 -23.52 8.66
CA TYR A 592 23.55 -22.56 9.39
C TYR A 592 24.31 -21.94 10.58
N LEU A 593 24.62 -20.67 10.50
CA LEU A 593 25.33 -19.90 11.53
C LEU A 593 24.48 -19.59 12.78
N GLY A 594 23.17 -19.73 12.68
CA GLY A 594 22.26 -19.18 13.68
C GLY A 594 21.96 -17.70 13.44
N SER A 595 21.24 -17.13 14.38
CA SER A 595 20.81 -15.72 14.31
C SER A 595 21.76 -14.74 15.01
N ALA A 596 22.77 -15.28 15.72
CA ALA A 596 23.77 -14.52 16.44
C ALA A 596 25.17 -15.17 16.29
N PHE A 597 26.17 -14.40 15.95
CA PHE A 597 27.56 -14.87 15.85
C PHE A 597 28.56 -13.72 16.00
N LEU A 598 29.83 -14.06 16.27
CA LEU A 598 30.90 -13.10 16.49
C LEU A 598 31.72 -12.84 15.24
N TYR A 599 32.09 -11.59 15.02
CA TYR A 599 33.11 -11.14 14.09
C TYR A 599 34.35 -10.66 14.82
N LYS A 600 35.53 -11.03 14.31
CA LYS A 600 36.83 -10.50 14.79
C LYS A 600 37.22 -9.17 14.12
N ASN A 601 36.65 -8.89 12.95
CA ASN A 601 37.04 -7.74 12.13
C ASN A 601 35.83 -6.92 11.72
N SER A 602 36.09 -5.64 11.44
CA SER A 602 35.15 -4.73 10.77
C SER A 602 35.64 -4.32 9.39
N ILE A 603 34.71 -3.91 8.51
CA ILE A 603 34.95 -3.39 7.18
C ILE A 603 34.18 -2.09 7.04
N LEU A 604 34.83 -1.03 6.56
CA LEU A 604 34.11 0.20 6.28
C LEU A 604 33.26 0.05 5.02
N ARG A 605 31.98 0.44 5.11
CA ARG A 605 31.04 0.38 3.98
C ARG A 605 31.59 1.07 2.73
N LYS A 606 32.27 2.23 2.88
CA LYS A 606 32.90 2.93 1.76
C LYS A 606 33.91 2.06 0.99
N ASP A 607 34.56 1.10 1.66
CA ASP A 607 35.51 0.19 1.02
C ASP A 607 34.78 -1.03 0.39
N ALA A 608 33.75 -1.54 1.05
CA ALA A 608 32.90 -2.55 0.46
C ALA A 608 32.17 -2.05 -0.80
N LEU A 609 31.75 -0.78 -0.86
CA LEU A 609 31.10 -0.18 -2.02
C LEU A 609 32.00 -0.03 -3.26
N LYS A 610 33.32 -0.10 -3.11
CA LYS A 610 34.26 -0.16 -4.25
C LYS A 610 34.24 -1.50 -4.98
N MET A 611 33.68 -2.53 -4.35
CA MET A 611 33.51 -3.86 -4.95
C MET A 611 32.18 -3.96 -5.72
N ASN A 612 32.12 -4.92 -6.67
CA ASN A 612 30.83 -5.29 -7.28
C ASN A 612 29.89 -5.90 -6.21
N PRO A 613 28.56 -5.93 -6.43
CA PRO A 613 27.60 -6.40 -5.43
C PRO A 613 27.81 -7.86 -4.99
N LEU A 614 28.36 -8.72 -5.88
CA LEU A 614 28.66 -10.11 -5.56
C LEU A 614 29.86 -10.24 -4.61
N ASN A 615 30.95 -9.54 -4.87
CA ASN A 615 32.08 -9.49 -3.95
C ASN A 615 31.76 -8.72 -2.64
N ARG A 616 30.78 -7.81 -2.68
CA ARG A 616 30.31 -7.07 -1.51
C ARG A 616 29.57 -7.98 -0.52
N GLN A 617 28.77 -8.93 -0.98
CA GLN A 617 28.16 -9.91 -0.11
C GLN A 617 29.21 -10.81 0.56
N GLU A 618 30.24 -11.24 -0.18
CA GLU A 618 31.33 -12.05 0.37
C GLU A 618 32.17 -11.26 1.39
N ALA A 619 32.31 -9.96 1.19
CA ALA A 619 33.00 -9.08 2.15
C ALA A 619 32.29 -9.07 3.52
N MET A 620 30.95 -9.21 3.56
CA MET A 620 30.19 -9.29 4.80
C MET A 620 30.46 -10.56 5.62
N LEU A 621 31.06 -11.60 5.03
CA LEU A 621 31.53 -12.78 5.75
C LEU A 621 32.94 -12.60 6.34
N GLN A 622 33.76 -11.72 5.74
CA GLN A 622 35.15 -11.46 6.18
C GLN A 622 35.23 -10.52 7.39
N GLY A 623 34.21 -9.66 7.55
CA GLY A 623 34.08 -8.74 8.65
C GLY A 623 32.77 -7.99 8.61
N VAL A 624 32.31 -7.53 9.76
CA VAL A 624 31.07 -6.77 9.86
C VAL A 624 31.20 -5.43 9.12
N VAL A 625 30.31 -5.19 8.18
CA VAL A 625 30.33 -3.94 7.38
C VAL A 625 29.58 -2.83 8.11
N THR A 626 30.26 -1.74 8.42
CA THR A 626 29.74 -0.59 9.19
C THR A 626 30.03 0.74 8.53
N ASP A 627 29.25 1.77 8.84
CA ASP A 627 29.45 3.12 8.29
C ASP A 627 30.69 3.82 8.87
N ALA A 628 31.01 3.56 10.14
CA ALA A 628 32.15 4.13 10.87
C ALA A 628 33.01 3.02 11.45
N LYS A 629 34.26 3.36 11.84
CA LYS A 629 35.12 2.45 12.59
C LYS A 629 34.48 2.13 13.94
N ILE A 630 34.59 0.87 14.35
CA ILE A 630 34.22 0.43 15.69
C ILE A 630 35.48 0.52 16.56
N HIS A 631 35.36 1.16 17.73
CA HIS A 631 36.48 1.31 18.67
C HIS A 631 37.00 -0.08 19.10
N ASN A 632 38.28 -0.24 19.19
CA ASN A 632 39.01 -1.46 19.57
C ASN A 632 38.75 -2.70 18.65
N ILE A 633 38.09 -2.55 17.50
CA ILE A 633 37.90 -3.60 16.51
C ILE A 633 38.83 -3.35 15.32
N LYS A 634 39.55 -4.38 14.92
CA LYS A 634 40.44 -4.33 13.75
C LYS A 634 39.62 -4.07 12.48
N THR A 635 39.89 -2.96 11.79
CA THR A 635 39.30 -2.66 10.50
C THR A 635 40.18 -3.19 9.38
N ILE A 636 39.61 -4.05 8.53
CA ILE A 636 40.31 -4.67 7.39
C ILE A 636 39.78 -4.13 6.06
N LYS A 637 40.58 -4.31 5.00
CA LYS A 637 40.12 -4.12 3.61
C LYS A 637 39.54 -5.47 3.10
N PRO A 638 38.37 -5.47 2.46
CA PRO A 638 37.79 -6.71 1.98
C PRO A 638 38.55 -7.30 0.81
N LYS A 639 38.65 -8.61 0.74
CA LYS A 639 39.24 -9.35 -0.37
C LYS A 639 38.17 -9.85 -1.34
N LYS A 640 38.46 -9.85 -2.64
CA LYS A 640 37.59 -10.44 -3.67
C LYS A 640 37.57 -11.96 -3.51
N ARG A 641 36.39 -12.53 -3.52
CA ARG A 641 36.14 -14.00 -3.44
C ARG A 641 35.53 -14.55 -4.73
N MET A 642 34.89 -13.68 -5.51
CA MET A 642 34.27 -14.04 -6.79
C MET A 642 35.25 -13.82 -7.93
N THR A 643 35.46 -14.85 -8.77
CA THR A 643 36.33 -14.81 -9.96
C THR A 643 35.49 -14.57 -11.21
N ALA A 644 35.87 -13.58 -12.00
CA ALA A 644 35.25 -13.33 -13.29
C ALA A 644 35.68 -14.39 -14.32
N LEU A 645 34.70 -14.97 -15.00
CA LEU A 645 34.90 -16.02 -15.98
C LEU A 645 34.98 -15.41 -17.42
N PRO A 646 35.94 -15.82 -18.23
CA PRO A 646 35.98 -15.45 -19.64
C PRO A 646 34.90 -16.21 -20.44
N TYR A 647 34.27 -15.54 -21.40
CA TYR A 647 33.24 -16.09 -22.27
C TYR A 647 33.28 -15.47 -23.67
N LYS A 648 32.68 -16.16 -24.66
CA LYS A 648 32.35 -15.63 -25.98
C LYS A 648 30.84 -15.36 -26.02
N VAL A 649 30.44 -14.28 -26.69
CA VAL A 649 29.02 -13.91 -26.79
C VAL A 649 28.49 -14.33 -28.16
N GLU A 650 27.38 -15.04 -28.14
CA GLU A 650 26.52 -15.28 -29.29
C GLU A 650 25.23 -14.47 -29.10
N THR A 651 24.69 -13.90 -30.14
CA THR A 651 23.44 -13.13 -30.10
C THR A 651 22.38 -13.76 -30.98
N LYS A 652 21.14 -13.81 -30.50
CA LYS A 652 19.96 -14.24 -31.25
C LYS A 652 18.90 -13.15 -31.18
N ASP A 653 18.56 -12.56 -32.32
CA ASP A 653 17.59 -11.44 -32.42
C ASP A 653 17.95 -10.23 -31.54
N VAL A 654 19.24 -10.03 -31.26
CA VAL A 654 19.78 -8.97 -30.41
C VAL A 654 21.02 -8.39 -31.08
N ASP A 655 21.09 -7.06 -31.17
CA ASP A 655 22.34 -6.36 -31.55
C ASP A 655 23.03 -5.92 -30.25
N LEU A 656 24.27 -6.36 -30.11
CA LEU A 656 25.09 -6.04 -28.95
C LEU A 656 26.27 -5.13 -29.35
N THR A 657 26.36 -3.98 -28.67
CA THR A 657 27.53 -3.08 -28.78
C THR A 657 28.18 -2.93 -27.41
N LYS A 658 29.31 -2.22 -27.31
CA LYS A 658 30.01 -1.99 -26.04
C LYS A 658 29.16 -1.34 -24.92
N LYS A 659 28.06 -0.67 -25.25
CA LYS A 659 27.22 0.08 -24.28
C LYS A 659 25.72 -0.10 -24.48
N ARG A 660 25.28 -0.84 -25.50
CA ARG A 660 23.86 -0.97 -25.85
C ARG A 660 23.51 -2.40 -26.24
N ILE A 661 22.32 -2.82 -25.78
CA ILE A 661 21.65 -4.05 -26.19
C ILE A 661 20.36 -3.63 -26.88
N SER A 662 20.19 -3.97 -28.15
CA SER A 662 18.96 -3.70 -28.91
C SER A 662 18.29 -5.03 -29.23
N VAL A 663 17.19 -5.30 -28.57
CA VAL A 663 16.39 -6.51 -28.73
C VAL A 663 15.39 -6.28 -29.85
N LYS A 664 15.50 -7.06 -30.94
CA LYS A 664 14.68 -6.88 -32.15
C LYS A 664 13.36 -7.62 -32.10
N LYS A 665 13.34 -8.77 -31.44
CA LYS A 665 12.15 -9.62 -31.35
C LYS A 665 11.94 -10.10 -29.93
N GLU A 666 10.71 -10.51 -29.64
CA GLU A 666 10.39 -11.22 -28.38
C GLU A 666 11.29 -12.44 -28.21
N LYS A 667 11.70 -12.67 -26.97
CA LYS A 667 12.62 -13.76 -26.59
C LYS A 667 14.01 -13.67 -27.26
N GLY A 668 14.43 -12.47 -27.72
CA GLY A 668 15.80 -12.23 -28.12
C GLY A 668 16.80 -12.57 -27.02
N ALA A 669 17.95 -13.13 -27.37
CA ALA A 669 18.85 -13.69 -26.36
C ALA A 669 20.32 -13.34 -26.57
N LEU A 670 21.05 -13.27 -25.44
CA LEU A 670 22.51 -13.33 -25.37
C LEU A 670 22.93 -14.70 -24.84
N ILE A 671 23.85 -15.38 -25.46
CA ILE A 671 24.41 -16.64 -25.02
C ILE A 671 25.90 -16.45 -24.76
N LEU A 672 26.29 -16.66 -23.50
CA LEU A 672 27.66 -16.45 -23.02
C LEU A 672 28.34 -17.83 -22.90
N HIS A 673 29.10 -18.24 -23.90
CA HIS A 673 29.76 -19.57 -24.02
C HIS A 673 31.09 -19.61 -23.30
N PHE A 674 31.28 -20.63 -22.48
CA PHE A 674 32.56 -20.92 -21.83
C PHE A 674 33.46 -21.80 -22.68
N LYS A 675 34.77 -21.72 -22.48
CA LYS A 675 35.74 -22.59 -23.18
C LYS A 675 35.67 -24.06 -22.72
N LYS A 676 35.24 -24.27 -21.46
CA LYS A 676 35.03 -25.59 -20.82
C LYS A 676 33.84 -25.52 -19.88
N PRO A 677 33.17 -26.64 -19.63
CA PRO A 677 32.05 -26.64 -18.66
C PRO A 677 32.45 -26.13 -17.26
N MET A 678 31.67 -25.20 -16.71
CA MET A 678 31.92 -24.58 -15.42
C MET A 678 31.09 -25.29 -14.36
N LYS A 679 31.76 -25.90 -13.37
CA LYS A 679 31.16 -26.71 -12.30
C LYS A 679 30.95 -25.98 -10.99
N GLY A 680 31.43 -24.74 -10.88
CA GLY A 680 31.29 -23.91 -9.70
C GLY A 680 29.92 -23.31 -9.52
N GLU A 681 29.75 -22.61 -8.41
CA GLU A 681 28.56 -21.81 -8.13
C GLU A 681 28.63 -20.49 -8.93
N LEU A 682 27.73 -20.32 -9.88
CA LEU A 682 27.79 -19.21 -10.85
C LEU A 682 26.76 -18.11 -10.54
N TYR A 683 27.19 -16.90 -10.89
CA TYR A 683 26.39 -15.67 -10.83
C TYR A 683 26.59 -14.85 -12.11
N LEU A 684 25.55 -14.18 -12.57
CA LEU A 684 25.63 -13.15 -13.60
C LEU A 684 25.42 -11.77 -12.97
N TRP A 685 26.23 -10.80 -13.40
CA TRP A 685 26.04 -9.40 -13.07
C TRP A 685 26.03 -8.55 -14.33
N MET A 686 24.90 -7.86 -14.55
CA MET A 686 24.74 -6.87 -15.61
C MET A 686 24.85 -5.48 -15.00
N ASN A 687 26.02 -4.89 -15.06
CA ASN A 687 26.35 -3.61 -14.46
C ASN A 687 25.76 -2.45 -15.29
N GLY A 688 25.13 -1.49 -14.63
CA GLY A 688 24.60 -0.31 -15.27
C GLY A 688 23.49 -0.58 -16.28
N LEU A 689 22.83 -1.74 -16.16
CA LEU A 689 21.72 -2.11 -17.05
C LEU A 689 20.54 -1.16 -16.82
N LYS A 690 20.14 -0.44 -17.86
CA LYS A 690 18.98 0.46 -17.89
C LYS A 690 18.22 0.27 -19.20
N ILE A 691 16.91 0.10 -19.10
CA ILE A 691 16.04 0.09 -20.26
C ILE A 691 15.85 1.54 -20.75
N LYS A 692 15.91 1.75 -22.05
CA LYS A 692 15.58 3.03 -22.67
C LYS A 692 14.07 3.09 -22.87
N GLU A 693 13.45 4.19 -22.48
CA GLU A 693 12.04 4.40 -22.74
C GLU A 693 11.76 4.43 -24.23
N ALA A 694 11.04 3.41 -24.71
CA ALA A 694 10.62 3.30 -26.10
C ALA A 694 9.11 3.48 -26.25
N ASP A 695 8.35 3.22 -25.21
CA ASP A 695 6.89 3.21 -25.20
C ASP A 695 6.34 4.41 -24.44
N LYS A 696 5.61 5.28 -25.13
CA LYS A 696 4.88 6.42 -24.54
C LYS A 696 3.45 6.06 -24.12
N SER A 697 3.17 4.76 -23.92
CA SER A 697 1.88 4.32 -23.39
C SER A 697 1.64 4.87 -21.97
N MET A 698 0.37 4.97 -21.57
CA MET A 698 0.06 5.43 -20.21
C MET A 698 0.66 4.53 -19.12
N CYS A 699 0.73 3.23 -19.37
CA CYS A 699 1.39 2.30 -18.44
C CYS A 699 2.88 2.60 -18.30
N SER A 700 3.59 2.87 -19.39
CA SER A 700 5.01 3.23 -19.35
C SER A 700 5.27 4.58 -18.72
N LEU A 701 4.37 5.54 -18.87
CA LEU A 701 4.44 6.85 -18.20
C LEU A 701 4.20 6.77 -16.69
N ILE A 702 3.41 5.80 -16.24
CA ILE A 702 3.09 5.60 -14.82
C ILE A 702 4.09 4.66 -14.16
N PHE A 703 4.39 3.52 -14.79
CA PHE A 703 5.19 2.44 -14.21
C PHE A 703 6.61 2.38 -14.78
N GLY A 704 6.94 3.25 -15.74
CA GLY A 704 8.16 3.17 -16.54
C GLY A 704 8.09 2.00 -17.54
N THR A 705 9.00 2.00 -18.50
CA THR A 705 9.17 0.88 -19.41
C THR A 705 9.81 -0.28 -18.67
N SER A 706 9.20 -1.44 -18.66
CA SER A 706 9.74 -2.67 -18.07
C SER A 706 9.71 -3.82 -19.06
N SER A 707 10.65 -4.71 -18.93
CA SER A 707 10.69 -5.99 -19.64
C SER A 707 11.35 -7.03 -18.76
N ASP A 708 10.78 -8.22 -18.74
CA ASP A 708 11.38 -9.32 -18.00
C ASP A 708 12.64 -9.80 -18.69
N ILE A 709 13.65 -10.11 -17.89
CA ILE A 709 14.90 -10.70 -18.32
C ILE A 709 15.06 -12.01 -17.56
N TRP A 710 15.15 -13.11 -18.31
CA TRP A 710 15.39 -14.44 -17.76
C TRP A 710 16.85 -14.82 -17.95
N CYS A 711 17.43 -15.47 -16.97
CA CYS A 711 18.80 -15.91 -17.04
C CYS A 711 18.98 -17.28 -16.42
N ARG A 712 19.68 -18.17 -17.11
CA ARG A 712 20.08 -19.46 -16.56
C ARG A 712 21.39 -20.00 -17.17
N GLY A 713 22.03 -20.90 -16.40
CA GLY A 713 23.11 -21.74 -16.91
C GLY A 713 22.56 -22.83 -17.81
N GLN A 714 23.29 -23.17 -18.88
CA GLN A 714 22.95 -24.21 -19.83
C GLN A 714 23.99 -25.32 -19.88
N LYS A 715 23.50 -26.55 -19.94
CA LYS A 715 24.31 -27.74 -20.20
C LYS A 715 24.36 -28.05 -21.69
N LYS A 716 25.36 -28.80 -22.12
CA LYS A 716 25.46 -29.27 -23.50
C LYS A 716 24.21 -30.13 -23.86
N GLY A 717 23.51 -29.75 -24.88
CA GLY A 717 22.26 -30.42 -25.32
C GLY A 717 20.97 -29.77 -24.88
N ASP A 718 20.99 -28.77 -24.02
CA ASP A 718 19.84 -27.97 -23.58
C ASP A 718 19.35 -27.04 -24.69
N LEU A 719 18.65 -27.56 -25.69
CA LEU A 719 18.29 -26.80 -26.90
C LEU A 719 16.82 -26.32 -26.93
N ARG A 720 15.99 -26.69 -25.99
CA ARG A 720 14.55 -26.39 -26.06
C ARG A 720 14.19 -25.04 -25.43
N VAL A 721 13.65 -24.13 -26.25
CA VAL A 721 13.13 -22.82 -25.84
C VAL A 721 11.91 -22.95 -24.89
N SER A 722 11.13 -24.04 -25.02
CA SER A 722 9.95 -24.32 -24.18
C SER A 722 10.25 -24.52 -22.69
N ASP A 723 11.45 -24.96 -22.35
CA ASP A 723 11.83 -25.22 -20.96
C ASP A 723 12.20 -23.92 -20.19
N TYR A 724 12.43 -22.83 -20.90
CA TYR A 724 12.77 -21.53 -20.31
C TYR A 724 11.63 -20.87 -19.56
N GLU A 725 10.41 -20.97 -20.04
CA GLU A 725 9.24 -20.34 -19.43
C GLU A 725 8.88 -20.92 -18.07
N LYS A 726 9.30 -22.18 -17.80
CA LYS A 726 8.97 -22.90 -16.58
C LYS A 726 10.06 -22.90 -15.51
N LYS A 727 11.33 -22.57 -15.85
CA LYS A 727 12.49 -22.82 -15.00
C LYS A 727 13.40 -21.60 -14.76
N SER A 728 13.06 -20.43 -15.25
CA SER A 728 13.89 -19.25 -15.11
C SER A 728 13.61 -18.49 -13.82
N THR A 729 14.65 -17.91 -13.25
CA THR A 729 14.49 -16.79 -12.31
C THR A 729 13.94 -15.61 -13.08
N GLU A 730 12.64 -15.41 -13.02
CA GLU A 730 11.97 -14.29 -13.62
C GLU A 730 12.40 -13.00 -12.95
N GLN A 731 12.82 -12.02 -13.72
CA GLN A 731 13.30 -10.76 -13.17
C GLN A 731 12.86 -9.60 -14.06
N SER A 732 12.19 -8.66 -13.42
CA SER A 732 11.86 -7.38 -14.03
C SER A 732 12.94 -6.37 -13.67
N PRO A 733 13.76 -5.92 -14.61
CA PRO A 733 14.94 -5.13 -14.26
C PRO A 733 14.62 -3.69 -13.95
N TYR A 734 13.49 -3.15 -14.41
CA TYR A 734 13.29 -1.72 -14.29
C TYR A 734 11.85 -1.28 -14.38
N SER A 735 11.40 -0.58 -13.36
CA SER A 735 10.26 0.31 -13.40
C SER A 735 10.61 1.57 -12.61
N PHE A 736 10.14 2.73 -13.02
CA PHE A 736 10.33 4.00 -12.27
C PHE A 736 9.67 4.02 -10.88
N TRP A 737 8.82 3.06 -10.59
CA TRP A 737 8.31 2.81 -9.25
C TRP A 737 9.41 2.43 -8.27
N TYR A 738 10.61 2.13 -8.76
CA TYR A 738 11.61 1.41 -8.02
C TYR A 738 12.85 2.25 -7.82
N ALA A 739 13.54 2.00 -6.72
CA ALA A 739 14.80 2.66 -6.47
C ALA A 739 15.72 2.49 -7.67
N PRO A 740 16.43 3.55 -8.04
CA PRO A 740 17.42 3.45 -9.12
C PRO A 740 18.42 2.36 -8.78
N ARG A 741 18.62 1.43 -9.69
CA ARG A 741 19.64 0.37 -9.60
C ARG A 741 20.71 0.62 -10.63
N ASP A 742 21.97 0.42 -10.21
CA ASP A 742 23.09 0.48 -11.13
C ASP A 742 23.42 -0.87 -11.80
N GLY A 743 22.45 -1.78 -11.82
CA GLY A 743 22.54 -3.09 -12.43
C GLY A 743 21.70 -4.17 -11.78
N VAL A 744 21.79 -5.37 -12.28
CA VAL A 744 21.08 -6.58 -11.79
C VAL A 744 22.04 -7.74 -11.62
N THR A 745 21.76 -8.54 -10.58
CA THR A 745 22.50 -9.77 -10.28
C THR A 745 21.58 -10.97 -10.44
N TYR A 746 22.12 -12.07 -10.95
CA TYR A 746 21.40 -13.35 -11.08
C TYR A 746 22.19 -14.47 -10.44
N TYR A 747 21.54 -15.25 -9.61
CA TYR A 747 22.06 -16.52 -9.14
C TYR A 747 21.75 -17.59 -10.18
N LEU A 748 22.76 -18.27 -10.67
CA LEU A 748 22.65 -19.29 -11.73
C LEU A 748 22.69 -20.71 -11.14
N GLY A 749 23.07 -20.84 -9.88
CA GLY A 749 23.23 -22.13 -9.22
C GLY A 749 24.54 -22.81 -9.54
N LYS A 750 24.59 -24.14 -9.30
CA LYS A 750 25.72 -25.01 -9.52
C LYS A 750 25.25 -26.23 -10.34
N SER A 751 26.10 -26.69 -11.25
CA SER A 751 25.89 -27.94 -11.99
C SER A 751 27.06 -28.88 -11.76
N GLU A 752 26.80 -30.13 -11.45
CA GLU A 752 27.84 -31.16 -11.27
C GLU A 752 28.49 -31.51 -12.61
N GLU A 753 27.69 -31.55 -13.68
CA GLU A 753 28.20 -31.76 -15.03
C GLU A 753 28.92 -30.50 -15.58
N GLY A 754 28.57 -29.34 -15.07
CA GLY A 754 29.02 -28.03 -15.49
C GLY A 754 28.08 -27.34 -16.48
N TYR A 755 28.13 -26.03 -16.49
CA TYR A 755 27.44 -25.21 -17.50
C TYR A 755 28.38 -24.89 -18.66
N ASP A 756 27.95 -25.13 -19.87
CA ASP A 756 28.69 -24.77 -21.10
C ASP A 756 28.48 -23.30 -21.48
N SER A 757 27.37 -22.73 -21.08
CA SER A 757 27.01 -21.33 -21.34
C SER A 757 26.05 -20.77 -20.31
N VAL A 758 25.86 -19.45 -20.35
CA VAL A 758 24.80 -18.73 -19.68
C VAL A 758 23.93 -18.07 -20.74
N LYS A 759 22.64 -18.31 -20.71
CA LYS A 759 21.68 -17.68 -21.60
C LYS A 759 20.89 -16.61 -20.89
N VAL A 760 20.81 -15.43 -21.48
CA VAL A 760 20.02 -14.29 -21.05
C VAL A 760 18.96 -14.03 -22.09
N VAL A 761 17.68 -14.09 -21.72
CA VAL A 761 16.53 -13.93 -22.62
C VAL A 761 15.76 -12.68 -22.23
N PHE A 762 15.45 -11.86 -23.21
CA PHE A 762 14.63 -10.65 -23.04
C PHE A 762 13.21 -10.92 -23.51
N ALA A 763 12.23 -10.70 -22.63
CA ALA A 763 10.82 -11.01 -22.91
C ALA A 763 10.25 -10.24 -24.10
N LYS A 764 10.64 -8.97 -24.27
CA LYS A 764 10.10 -8.06 -25.27
C LYS A 764 11.19 -7.31 -26.02
N PRO A 765 10.90 -6.84 -27.26
CA PRO A 765 11.74 -5.88 -27.95
C PRO A 765 11.95 -4.62 -27.10
N ALA A 766 13.19 -4.24 -26.91
CA ALA A 766 13.55 -3.06 -26.13
C ALA A 766 15.01 -2.67 -26.37
N GLU A 767 15.34 -1.42 -26.06
CA GLU A 767 16.73 -0.95 -26.01
C GLU A 767 17.20 -0.81 -24.59
N TYR A 768 18.39 -1.31 -24.30
CA TYR A 768 19.06 -1.18 -23.01
C TYR A 768 20.41 -0.53 -23.16
N THR A 769 20.80 0.27 -22.18
CA THR A 769 22.19 0.68 -21.96
C THR A 769 22.80 -0.15 -20.83
N TYR A 770 24.10 -0.40 -20.87
CA TYR A 770 24.82 -1.12 -19.84
C TYR A 770 26.30 -0.70 -19.81
N LYS A 771 26.99 -0.99 -18.72
CA LYS A 771 28.42 -0.73 -18.54
C LYS A 771 29.27 -1.99 -18.82
N SER A 772 28.86 -3.11 -18.23
CA SER A 772 29.52 -4.41 -18.40
C SER A 772 28.57 -5.56 -18.09
N ILE A 773 28.83 -6.72 -18.67
CA ILE A 773 28.21 -7.99 -18.34
C ILE A 773 29.34 -8.90 -17.86
N GLY A 774 29.12 -9.60 -16.76
CA GLY A 774 30.14 -10.52 -16.21
C GLY A 774 29.51 -11.75 -15.59
N VAL A 775 30.06 -12.92 -15.89
CA VAL A 775 29.76 -14.16 -15.17
C VAL A 775 30.85 -14.37 -14.13
N TYR A 776 30.44 -14.72 -12.92
CA TYR A 776 31.34 -14.87 -11.78
C TYR A 776 31.14 -16.24 -11.15
N GLU A 777 32.24 -16.84 -10.74
CA GLU A 777 32.27 -18.08 -10.00
C GLU A 777 32.64 -17.81 -8.55
N ASN A 778 31.89 -18.38 -7.61
CA ASN A 778 32.20 -18.33 -6.19
C ASN A 778 33.25 -19.40 -5.85
N ASP A 779 34.27 -18.99 -5.14
CA ASP A 779 35.30 -19.89 -4.62
C ASP A 779 34.78 -20.55 -3.32
N THR A 780 34.33 -21.78 -3.44
CA THR A 780 33.74 -22.51 -2.32
C THR A 780 34.70 -22.72 -1.15
N GLU A 781 36.00 -22.90 -1.42
CA GLU A 781 36.99 -23.10 -0.36
C GLU A 781 37.20 -21.83 0.44
N LYS A 782 37.39 -20.68 -0.25
CA LYS A 782 37.48 -19.39 0.40
C LYS A 782 36.20 -18.96 1.10
N TYR A 783 35.05 -19.32 0.55
CA TYR A 783 33.77 -19.13 1.21
C TYR A 783 33.73 -19.88 2.55
N MET A 784 34.11 -21.14 2.55
CA MET A 784 34.14 -21.97 3.78
C MET A 784 35.19 -21.46 4.77
N GLU A 785 36.36 -20.97 4.28
CA GLU A 785 37.35 -20.31 5.12
C GLU A 785 36.79 -19.10 5.86
N ASP A 786 36.04 -18.24 5.16
CA ASP A 786 35.46 -17.06 5.79
C ASP A 786 34.32 -17.42 6.77
N ILE A 787 33.46 -18.39 6.44
CA ILE A 787 32.41 -18.89 7.34
C ILE A 787 32.99 -19.49 8.61
N SER A 788 34.09 -20.25 8.51
CA SER A 788 34.72 -20.90 9.69
C SER A 788 35.31 -19.91 10.69
N LYS A 789 35.55 -18.67 10.29
CA LYS A 789 36.01 -17.57 11.17
C LYS A 789 34.91 -16.92 11.99
N LEU A 790 33.66 -17.19 11.65
CA LEU A 790 32.51 -16.69 12.38
C LEU A 790 32.15 -17.67 13.50
N THR A 791 32.03 -17.16 14.73
CA THR A 791 31.75 -17.98 15.90
C THR A 791 30.27 -17.92 16.26
N PRO A 792 29.46 -18.98 16.03
CA PRO A 792 28.04 -19.00 16.37
C PRO A 792 27.78 -18.86 17.86
N CYS A 793 26.86 -17.98 18.27
CA CYS A 793 26.47 -17.76 19.67
C CYS A 793 25.13 -18.48 19.96
N ARG A 794 25.20 -19.74 20.39
CA ARG A 794 24.04 -20.61 20.61
C ARG A 794 23.25 -20.28 21.89
N ASN A 795 23.86 -19.56 22.83
CA ASN A 795 23.26 -19.21 24.12
C ASN A 795 22.51 -17.85 24.08
N ILE A 796 22.21 -17.36 22.90
CA ILE A 796 21.38 -16.18 22.69
C ILE A 796 19.96 -16.61 22.36
N SER A 797 19.01 -16.18 23.20
CA SER A 797 17.58 -16.36 23.00
C SER A 797 16.98 -15.08 22.40
N ILE A 798 16.23 -15.20 21.32
CA ILE A 798 15.54 -14.09 20.65
C ILE A 798 14.04 -14.27 20.80
N GLY A 799 13.45 -13.45 21.67
CA GLY A 799 12.00 -13.22 21.76
C GLY A 799 11.58 -12.06 20.87
N ASN A 800 10.29 -11.75 20.82
CA ASN A 800 9.80 -10.67 19.97
C ASN A 800 10.41 -9.30 20.34
N ASP A 801 10.24 -8.87 21.59
CA ASP A 801 10.71 -7.55 22.09
C ASP A 801 12.02 -7.65 22.87
N THR A 802 12.61 -8.83 23.00
CA THR A 802 13.76 -9.07 23.85
C THR A 802 14.78 -9.98 23.18
N VAL A 803 16.05 -9.70 23.44
CA VAL A 803 17.16 -10.62 23.15
C VAL A 803 17.93 -10.76 24.44
N SER A 804 18.23 -11.99 24.86
CA SER A 804 19.01 -12.22 26.06
C SER A 804 19.87 -13.46 25.95
N GLY A 805 21.00 -13.46 26.65
CA GLY A 805 21.87 -14.62 26.70
C GLY A 805 23.29 -14.26 27.11
N SER A 806 24.20 -15.25 27.00
CA SER A 806 25.60 -15.05 27.30
C SER A 806 26.50 -15.36 26.12
N VAL A 807 27.55 -14.56 25.98
CA VAL A 807 28.55 -14.68 24.92
C VAL A 807 29.92 -14.63 25.55
N GLU A 808 30.85 -15.46 25.07
CA GLU A 808 32.23 -15.45 25.50
C GLU A 808 33.12 -15.04 24.34
N CYS A 809 33.93 -13.99 24.55
CA CYS A 809 34.82 -13.39 23.55
C CYS A 809 36.29 -13.65 23.94
N SER A 810 37.08 -14.18 23.01
CA SER A 810 38.51 -14.42 23.22
C SER A 810 39.34 -13.13 23.04
N GLU A 811 38.85 -12.20 22.30
CA GLU A 811 39.47 -10.89 22.00
C GLU A 811 38.39 -9.82 21.88
N ASN A 812 38.70 -8.58 21.46
CA ASN A 812 37.69 -7.63 21.09
C ASN A 812 36.95 -8.10 19.84
N GLU A 813 35.67 -8.41 19.96
CA GLU A 813 34.83 -8.99 18.92
C GLU A 813 33.52 -8.20 18.78
N VAL A 814 32.78 -8.46 17.71
CA VAL A 814 31.50 -7.81 17.46
C VAL A 814 30.40 -8.87 17.40
N LEU A 815 29.50 -8.83 18.34
CA LEU A 815 28.29 -9.67 18.29
C LEU A 815 27.36 -9.16 17.21
N PHE A 816 27.19 -9.93 16.14
CA PHE A 816 26.20 -9.66 15.09
C PHE A 816 24.88 -10.36 15.43
N LEU A 817 23.80 -9.67 15.15
CA LEU A 817 22.44 -10.18 15.29
C LEU A 817 21.71 -10.04 13.97
N SER A 818 21.18 -11.15 13.43
CA SER A 818 20.33 -11.16 12.22
C SER A 818 18.97 -10.51 12.48
N ILE A 819 18.94 -9.38 13.16
CA ILE A 819 17.76 -8.59 13.51
C ILE A 819 17.86 -7.25 12.81
N PRO A 820 16.80 -6.79 12.08
CA PRO A 820 16.80 -5.48 11.47
C PRO A 820 17.03 -4.37 12.50
N TYR A 821 17.89 -3.43 12.14
CA TYR A 821 18.19 -2.26 12.97
C TYR A 821 16.94 -1.38 13.10
N SER A 822 16.64 -1.00 14.32
CA SER A 822 15.64 0.03 14.63
C SER A 822 16.13 0.85 15.82
N THR A 823 15.82 2.15 15.83
CA THR A 823 16.08 3.03 16.97
C THR A 823 15.28 2.67 18.22
N GLY A 824 14.28 1.78 18.09
CA GLY A 824 13.50 1.24 19.21
C GLY A 824 14.24 0.22 20.06
N TRP A 825 15.34 -0.36 19.55
CA TRP A 825 16.17 -1.28 20.32
C TRP A 825 17.13 -0.55 21.26
N SER A 826 17.22 -1.04 22.47
CA SER A 826 18.22 -0.64 23.47
C SER A 826 18.98 -1.88 23.93
N ALA A 827 20.28 -1.77 24.17
CA ALA A 827 21.12 -2.88 24.60
C ALA A 827 21.80 -2.59 25.94
N LYS A 828 21.98 -3.65 26.72
CA LYS A 828 22.82 -3.70 27.90
C LYS A 828 23.79 -4.87 27.78
N VAL A 829 25.03 -4.67 28.17
CA VAL A 829 26.08 -5.69 28.33
C VAL A 829 26.51 -5.65 29.80
N ASP A 830 26.38 -6.79 30.49
CA ASP A 830 26.69 -6.93 31.92
C ASP A 830 25.95 -5.92 32.82
N GLY A 831 24.72 -5.56 32.40
CA GLY A 831 23.87 -4.58 33.09
C GLY A 831 24.08 -3.15 32.63
N GLU A 832 25.21 -2.81 32.01
CA GLU A 832 25.56 -1.47 31.55
C GLU A 832 25.02 -1.18 30.15
N LYS A 833 24.53 0.05 29.96
CA LYS A 833 23.97 0.49 28.68
C LYS A 833 25.09 0.59 27.61
N THR A 834 24.86 -0.02 26.46
CA THR A 834 25.78 0.01 25.32
C THR A 834 25.10 0.47 24.03
N SER A 835 25.91 0.89 23.05
CA SER A 835 25.43 1.32 21.75
C SER A 835 25.22 0.15 20.80
N ILE A 836 24.15 0.19 20.02
CA ILE A 836 23.89 -0.73 18.93
C ILE A 836 24.42 -0.11 17.64
N VAL A 837 25.25 -0.83 16.91
CA VAL A 837 25.83 -0.41 15.64
C VAL A 837 24.99 -1.00 14.49
N LYS A 838 24.72 -0.19 13.45
CA LYS A 838 24.13 -0.70 12.21
C LYS A 838 25.17 -1.50 11.43
N ALA A 839 24.86 -2.76 11.15
CA ALA A 839 25.75 -3.74 10.57
C ALA A 839 25.22 -4.32 9.26
N ASN A 840 26.12 -4.60 8.33
CA ASN A 840 25.79 -5.26 7.05
C ASN A 840 24.57 -4.64 6.34
N GLY A 841 24.46 -3.32 6.40
CA GLY A 841 23.42 -2.53 5.75
C GLY A 841 22.14 -2.37 6.55
N MET A 842 21.53 -3.44 7.07
CA MET A 842 20.23 -3.36 7.77
C MET A 842 20.17 -4.07 9.13
N TYR A 843 21.21 -4.82 9.54
CA TYR A 843 21.21 -5.59 10.78
C TYR A 843 21.81 -4.84 11.96
N MET A 844 21.83 -5.47 13.12
CA MET A 844 22.38 -4.93 14.35
C MET A 844 23.69 -5.61 14.75
N ALA A 845 24.57 -4.87 15.40
CA ALA A 845 25.75 -5.42 16.04
C ALA A 845 26.10 -4.69 17.33
N ILE A 846 26.80 -5.37 18.23
CA ILE A 846 27.26 -4.85 19.54
C ILE A 846 28.73 -5.17 19.69
N PRO A 847 29.62 -4.17 19.87
CA PRO A 847 31.02 -4.39 20.21
C PRO A 847 31.16 -4.96 21.62
N LEU A 848 32.01 -5.97 21.77
CA LEU A 848 32.31 -6.64 23.02
C LEU A 848 33.81 -6.67 23.28
N THR A 849 34.20 -6.61 24.54
CA THR A 849 35.57 -6.78 25.04
C THR A 849 35.89 -8.28 25.23
N PRO A 850 37.15 -8.67 25.48
CA PRO A 850 37.46 -10.04 25.87
C PRO A 850 36.78 -10.39 27.18
N GLY A 851 36.28 -11.61 27.27
CA GLY A 851 35.63 -12.14 28.46
C GLY A 851 34.23 -12.70 28.21
N LYS A 852 33.55 -13.03 29.28
CA LYS A 852 32.19 -13.58 29.28
C LYS A 852 31.22 -12.44 29.58
N HIS A 853 30.26 -12.22 28.68
CA HIS A 853 29.32 -11.16 28.74
C HIS A 853 27.89 -11.66 28.82
N HIS A 854 27.04 -10.93 29.59
CA HIS A 854 25.60 -11.12 29.60
C HIS A 854 24.93 -10.03 28.76
N ILE A 855 24.25 -10.45 27.70
CA ILE A 855 23.63 -9.56 26.70
C ILE A 855 22.13 -9.46 26.98
N GLN A 856 21.61 -8.23 26.98
CA GLN A 856 20.19 -7.94 27.09
C GLN A 856 19.79 -6.84 26.13
N LEU A 857 18.84 -7.09 25.22
CA LEU A 857 18.22 -6.07 24.39
C LEU A 857 16.74 -6.04 24.67
N LYS A 858 16.18 -4.83 24.62
CA LYS A 858 14.74 -4.61 24.74
C LYS A 858 14.27 -3.64 23.66
N TYR A 859 13.19 -4.01 22.99
CA TYR A 859 12.51 -3.15 22.02
C TYR A 859 11.42 -2.31 22.71
N SER A 860 11.26 -1.09 22.24
CA SER A 860 10.13 -0.22 22.55
C SER A 860 9.84 0.63 21.31
N THR A 861 8.59 0.69 20.91
CA THR A 861 8.16 1.51 19.77
C THR A 861 8.69 2.93 19.91
N PRO A 862 9.45 3.44 18.92
CA PRO A 862 10.02 4.78 18.97
C PRO A 862 8.94 5.85 19.19
N TRP A 863 9.19 6.80 20.08
CA TRP A 863 8.33 7.92 20.45
C TRP A 863 6.95 7.54 21.05
N LEU A 864 6.67 6.26 21.28
CA LEU A 864 5.39 5.82 21.86
C LEU A 864 5.14 6.44 23.24
N ARG A 865 6.16 6.47 24.12
CA ARG A 865 6.03 7.06 25.46
C ARG A 865 5.68 8.55 25.40
N ALA A 866 6.34 9.31 24.52
CA ALA A 866 6.01 10.73 24.31
C ALA A 866 4.57 10.88 23.78
N GLY A 867 4.16 10.02 22.86
CA GLY A 867 2.79 9.99 22.33
C GLY A 867 1.75 9.71 23.43
N ILE A 868 1.97 8.70 24.28
CA ILE A 868 1.09 8.37 25.42
C ILE A 868 0.96 9.56 26.36
N LEU A 869 2.09 10.16 26.78
CA LEU A 869 2.09 11.32 27.67
C LEU A 869 1.32 12.49 27.07
N THR A 870 1.53 12.78 25.80
CA THR A 870 0.80 13.85 25.09
C THR A 870 -0.70 13.58 25.04
N SER A 871 -1.13 12.35 24.72
CA SER A 871 -2.55 11.98 24.74
C SER A 871 -3.16 12.13 26.13
N LEU A 872 -2.49 11.62 27.16
CA LEU A 872 -2.97 11.72 28.55
C LEU A 872 -3.05 13.17 29.05
N MET A 873 -2.03 14.00 28.77
CA MET A 873 -2.05 15.43 29.10
C MET A 873 -3.21 16.15 28.39
N THR A 874 -3.47 15.82 27.14
CA THR A 874 -4.58 16.40 26.39
C THR A 874 -5.93 16.01 26.96
N ILE A 875 -6.12 14.72 27.32
CA ILE A 875 -7.34 14.23 27.99
C ILE A 875 -7.53 14.97 29.32
N SER A 876 -6.49 15.02 30.15
CA SER A 876 -6.52 15.73 31.44
C SER A 876 -6.87 17.21 31.27
N GLY A 877 -6.26 17.88 30.30
CA GLY A 877 -6.58 19.28 29.99
C GLY A 877 -8.04 19.49 29.57
N ILE A 878 -8.60 18.58 28.77
CA ILE A 878 -10.03 18.63 28.39
C ILE A 878 -10.92 18.44 29.62
N LEU A 879 -10.62 17.48 30.48
CA LEU A 879 -11.40 17.22 31.69
C LEU A 879 -11.35 18.42 32.64
N ILE A 880 -10.18 18.99 32.88
CA ILE A 880 -10.01 20.20 33.72
C ILE A 880 -10.82 21.36 33.12
N TYR A 881 -10.72 21.59 31.83
CA TYR A 881 -11.51 22.63 31.15
C TYR A 881 -13.03 22.42 31.32
N GLN A 882 -13.50 21.19 31.22
CA GLN A 882 -14.92 20.85 31.43
C GLN A 882 -15.37 21.15 32.87
N VAL A 883 -14.58 20.76 33.83
CA VAL A 883 -14.89 21.03 35.29
C VAL A 883 -14.94 22.54 35.55
N ILE A 884 -13.97 23.31 35.04
CA ILE A 884 -13.97 24.77 35.19
C ILE A 884 -15.21 25.39 34.51
N ARG A 885 -15.57 24.91 33.35
CA ARG A 885 -16.74 25.39 32.58
C ARG A 885 -18.06 25.11 33.32
N ILE A 886 -18.20 23.91 33.92
CA ILE A 886 -19.37 23.54 34.72
C ILE A 886 -19.46 24.44 35.97
N LYS A 887 -18.34 24.61 36.70
CA LYS A 887 -18.32 25.51 37.90
C LYS A 887 -18.66 26.95 37.54
N ARG A 888 -18.18 27.48 36.40
CA ARG A 888 -18.54 28.83 35.97
C ARG A 888 -20.02 28.96 35.62
N ARG A 889 -20.63 27.93 34.98
CA ARG A 889 -22.06 27.92 34.68
C ARG A 889 -22.93 27.84 35.94
N SER A 890 -22.54 27.02 36.91
CA SER A 890 -23.23 26.93 38.22
C SER A 890 -23.23 28.27 38.94
N LYS A 891 -22.05 28.94 39.04
CA LYS A 891 -21.95 30.27 39.64
C LYS A 891 -22.76 31.34 38.90
N SER A 892 -22.85 31.27 37.55
CA SER A 892 -23.66 32.21 36.79
C SER A 892 -25.14 31.99 36.98
N ALA A 893 -25.59 30.72 37.13
CA ALA A 893 -26.97 30.39 37.43
C ALA A 893 -27.37 30.76 38.86
N GLU A 894 -26.47 30.55 39.84
CA GLU A 894 -26.68 31.00 41.22
C GLU A 894 -26.80 32.54 41.30
N HIS A 895 -25.96 33.25 40.55
CA HIS A 895 -26.02 34.73 40.53
C HIS A 895 -27.29 35.26 39.83
N GLU A 896 -27.75 34.61 38.74
CA GLU A 896 -29.07 34.96 38.14
C GLU A 896 -30.25 34.65 39.06
N THR A 897 -30.17 33.60 39.88
CA THR A 897 -31.20 33.25 40.84
C THR A 897 -31.24 34.24 42.01
N GLN A 898 -30.07 34.68 42.50
CA GLN A 898 -29.96 35.73 43.52
C GLN A 898 -30.43 37.12 43.04
N ILE A 899 -30.34 37.44 41.75
CA ILE A 899 -30.83 38.69 41.17
C ILE A 899 -32.37 38.64 40.98
N ARG A 900 -32.95 37.44 40.91
CA ARG A 900 -34.40 37.26 40.73
C ARG A 900 -35.17 37.15 42.06
N LEU A 901 -34.49 36.90 43.17
CA LEU A 901 -35.00 37.01 44.51
C LEU A 901 -34.75 38.41 45.08
#